data_73fc82e2beacfed7791cedfa60b86561
#
_entry.id   73fc82e2beacfed7791cedfa60b86561
#
_cell.length_a   1.000
_cell.length_b   1.000
_cell.length_c   1.000
_cell.angle_alpha   90.00
_cell.angle_beta   90.00
_cell.angle_gamma   90.00
#
_symmetry.space_group_name_H-M   'P 1'
#
loop_
_entity.id
_entity.type
_entity.pdbx_description
1 polymer ?
#
loop_
_entity_poly.entity_id
_entity_poly.type
_entity_poly.pdbx_seq_one_letter_code
_entity_poly.pdbx_strand_id
1 'polypeptide(L)'
;MFSTHHVSRLLIPLLFFFLFCCFSSTFAQDDITNPVEVRALRVIKESLNDPVHRLRNWKHGDPCNSNWTGVVCFNSTLDDGYLHISELQLFSMNLSGNLSPELGQLSRLTILSFMWNKITGSIPKEIGNIKSLELLLLNGNLLNGNLPEELGFLPNLDRIQIDENRISGPLPKSFANLNKTKHFHMNNNSISGQIPPELGSLPSIVHILLDNNNLSGYLPPELSNMPRLLILQLDNNHFDGTTIPQSYGNMSKLLKMSLRNCSLQGPVPDLSSIPNLGYLDLSQNQLNGSIPAGKLSDSITTIDLSNNSLTGTIPTNFSGLPRLQKLSLANNALSGSIPSRIWQERELNSTESIIVDLRNNGFSNISGRSDLRPNVTVWLQGNPLCSDGNLLRLCGPITEEDINQGSTNSNTTICSDCPPPYEFSPEPLRRCFCAAPLLVGYRLKSPGFSDFVPYRSEFEQYITSGLSLNLYQLRLDSFQWQKGPRLRMYLKFFPVFGSNANNSFIFNRSEVRRIRGMFTGWNIRDEDLFGPYELMNFTLLDVYRDVFPSASPSGLSKGAVAGIVLGSVAAAVTLTAIIALIIMRKRMRGYSAVARRKRSSKASLKIEGVKSFTYAELALATDNFNSSTQIGQGGYGKVYKGTLGSGTVVAIKRAQEGSLQGEKEFLTEIELLSRLHHRNLVSLLGFCDEEGEQMLVYEYMENGTLRDNISVKLKEPLDFAMRLRIALGSAKGILYLHTEANPPIFHRDIKASNILLDSRFTAKVADFGLSRLAPVPDMEGISPQHVSTVVKGTPGYLDPEYFLTHQLTDKSDVYSLGVVFLELFTGMQPITHGKNIVREINIAYESGSILSTVDKRMSSVPDECLEKFATLALRCCREETDARPSMAEVVRELEIIWELMPESHVAKTADLSETMTHPSSSSNSSIMKHHYTSMDVSGSDLVSGVAPSVAPR
;
A
#
# COMPACT_ATOMS: atom_id res chain seq x y z
N MET A 1 0.31 -74.71 -46.70
CA MET A 1 1.71 -74.33 -46.72
C MET A 1 2.01 -73.36 -47.82
N PHE A 2 1.82 -72.07 -47.59
CA PHE A 2 2.39 -71.01 -48.42
C PHE A 2 2.70 -69.81 -47.51
N SER A 3 3.94 -69.65 -47.34
CA SER A 3 4.84 -68.52 -47.27
C SER A 3 4.52 -67.37 -46.28
N THR A 4 5.05 -67.55 -45.07
CA THR A 4 5.27 -66.52 -44.07
C THR A 4 6.59 -65.75 -44.26
N HIS A 5 7.32 -65.98 -45.34
CA HIS A 5 8.67 -65.45 -45.58
C HIS A 5 8.73 -64.08 -46.32
N HIS A 6 7.67 -63.63 -46.94
CA HIS A 6 7.68 -62.35 -47.66
C HIS A 6 7.25 -61.12 -46.85
N VAL A 7 6.50 -61.28 -45.76
CA VAL A 7 6.07 -60.12 -44.90
C VAL A 7 7.19 -59.64 -43.99
N SER A 8 8.10 -60.55 -43.57
CA SER A 8 9.22 -60.24 -42.72
C SER A 8 10.35 -59.41 -43.39
N ARG A 9 10.48 -59.54 -44.74
CA ARG A 9 11.54 -58.78 -45.48
C ARG A 9 11.20 -57.35 -45.82
N LEU A 10 9.91 -56.97 -45.74
CA LEU A 10 9.47 -55.55 -45.96
C LEU A 10 9.28 -54.77 -44.62
N LEU A 11 8.97 -55.49 -43.54
CA LEU A 11 8.76 -54.83 -42.22
C LEU A 11 10.07 -54.38 -41.54
N ILE A 12 11.16 -55.10 -41.74
CA ILE A 12 12.47 -54.76 -41.12
C ILE A 12 13.07 -53.47 -41.70
N PRO A 13 13.12 -53.23 -43.01
CA PRO A 13 13.62 -51.93 -43.53
C PRO A 13 12.66 -50.79 -43.26
N LEU A 14 11.33 -50.99 -43.19
CA LEU A 14 10.40 -49.93 -42.78
C LEU A 14 10.54 -49.59 -41.29
N LEU A 15 10.80 -50.53 -40.42
CA LEU A 15 11.08 -50.27 -39.00
C LEU A 15 12.42 -49.57 -38.82
N PHE A 16 13.45 -49.93 -39.61
CA PHE A 16 14.73 -49.20 -39.58
C PHE A 16 14.62 -47.78 -40.16
N PHE A 17 13.82 -47.61 -41.20
CA PHE A 17 13.56 -46.26 -41.76
C PHE A 17 12.74 -45.37 -40.79
N PHE A 18 11.77 -45.96 -40.08
CA PHE A 18 11.02 -45.27 -39.03
C PHE A 18 11.88 -44.95 -37.81
N LEU A 19 12.76 -45.87 -37.38
CA LEU A 19 13.74 -45.61 -36.31
C LEU A 19 14.77 -44.56 -36.74
N PHE A 20 15.24 -44.60 -37.99
CA PHE A 20 16.17 -43.57 -38.51
C PHE A 20 15.51 -42.21 -38.65
N CYS A 21 14.27 -42.14 -39.09
CA CYS A 21 13.49 -40.88 -39.10
C CYS A 21 13.18 -40.35 -37.68
N CYS A 22 12.90 -41.22 -36.72
CA CYS A 22 12.74 -40.84 -35.32
C CYS A 22 14.07 -40.40 -34.67
N PHE A 23 15.19 -40.98 -35.09
CA PHE A 23 16.53 -40.57 -34.58
C PHE A 23 17.05 -39.30 -35.26
N SER A 24 16.62 -38.99 -36.50
CA SER A 24 17.03 -37.77 -37.20
C SER A 24 16.21 -36.55 -36.81
N SER A 25 15.07 -36.70 -36.10
CA SER A 25 14.26 -35.61 -35.59
C SER A 25 14.60 -35.17 -34.16
N THR A 26 15.71 -35.63 -33.58
CA THR A 26 16.05 -35.38 -32.18
C THR A 26 17.32 -34.54 -31.95
N PHE A 27 17.81 -33.80 -32.94
CA PHE A 27 18.89 -32.82 -32.71
C PHE A 27 18.61 -31.49 -33.40
N ALA A 28 17.50 -30.83 -33.05
CA ALA A 28 17.57 -29.42 -32.80
C ALA A 28 17.97 -29.26 -31.34
N GLN A 29 19.22 -29.02 -31.07
CA GLN A 29 19.70 -28.69 -29.75
C GLN A 29 19.12 -27.32 -29.43
N ASP A 30 17.98 -27.33 -28.69
CA ASP A 30 17.47 -26.06 -28.13
C ASP A 30 18.58 -25.47 -27.26
N ASP A 31 18.93 -24.24 -27.48
CA ASP A 31 19.86 -23.48 -26.63
C ASP A 31 19.38 -23.58 -25.18
N ILE A 32 20.17 -24.17 -24.29
CA ILE A 32 19.82 -24.44 -22.90
C ILE A 32 20.48 -23.39 -21.99
N THR A 33 19.76 -22.98 -20.94
CA THR A 33 20.30 -22.10 -19.90
C THR A 33 21.45 -22.81 -19.15
N ASN A 34 22.49 -22.08 -18.77
CA ASN A 34 23.62 -22.61 -18.00
C ASN A 34 23.13 -23.39 -16.77
N PRO A 35 23.51 -24.67 -16.61
CA PRO A 35 22.99 -25.54 -15.54
C PRO A 35 23.30 -25.05 -14.14
N VAL A 36 24.40 -24.28 -13.94
CA VAL A 36 24.74 -23.66 -12.64
C VAL A 36 23.72 -22.59 -12.29
N GLU A 37 23.39 -21.71 -13.24
CA GLU A 37 22.42 -20.63 -13.05
C GLU A 37 21.01 -21.18 -12.83
N VAL A 38 20.61 -22.25 -13.54
CA VAL A 38 19.33 -22.95 -13.31
C VAL A 38 19.24 -23.48 -11.88
N ARG A 39 20.32 -24.08 -11.37
CA ARG A 39 20.39 -24.59 -10.00
C ARG A 39 20.32 -23.44 -9.00
N ALA A 40 21.09 -22.38 -9.23
CA ALA A 40 21.07 -21.16 -8.39
C ALA A 40 19.66 -20.58 -8.29
N LEU A 41 18.94 -20.41 -9.40
CA LEU A 41 17.56 -19.90 -9.39
C LEU A 41 16.61 -20.77 -8.56
N ARG A 42 16.77 -22.10 -8.57
CA ARG A 42 15.95 -23.00 -7.75
C ARG A 42 16.21 -22.79 -6.26
N VAL A 43 17.47 -22.68 -5.85
CA VAL A 43 17.84 -22.41 -4.46
C VAL A 43 17.38 -21.01 -4.03
N ILE A 44 17.55 -20.00 -4.90
CA ILE A 44 17.02 -18.64 -4.66
C ILE A 44 15.50 -18.71 -4.43
N LYS A 45 14.77 -19.48 -5.22
CA LYS A 45 13.33 -19.64 -5.00
C LYS A 45 12.99 -20.28 -3.66
N GLU A 46 13.78 -21.25 -3.20
CA GLU A 46 13.58 -21.93 -1.90
C GLU A 46 13.83 -20.98 -0.72
N SER A 47 14.71 -19.98 -0.85
CA SER A 47 14.94 -18.94 0.14
C SER A 47 13.85 -17.88 0.21
N LEU A 48 12.96 -17.85 -0.80
CA LEU A 48 11.87 -16.87 -0.92
C LEU A 48 10.52 -17.50 -0.58
N ASN A 49 9.75 -16.80 0.23
CA ASN A 49 8.34 -17.09 0.44
C ASN A 49 7.50 -16.29 -0.57
N ASP A 50 6.78 -16.99 -1.43
CA ASP A 50 5.94 -16.43 -2.50
C ASP A 50 4.44 -16.71 -2.22
N PRO A 51 3.79 -15.91 -1.37
CA PRO A 51 2.41 -16.15 -0.94
C PRO A 51 1.38 -15.95 -2.07
N VAL A 52 1.76 -15.28 -3.15
CA VAL A 52 0.89 -14.99 -4.31
C VAL A 52 1.16 -15.95 -5.47
N HIS A 53 2.10 -16.88 -5.29
CA HIS A 53 2.50 -17.87 -6.30
C HIS A 53 2.96 -17.27 -7.65
N ARG A 54 3.63 -16.10 -7.61
CA ARG A 54 4.18 -15.44 -8.80
C ARG A 54 5.30 -16.24 -9.47
N LEU A 55 6.09 -16.99 -8.67
CA LEU A 55 7.23 -17.77 -9.12
C LEU A 55 6.87 -19.27 -9.36
N ARG A 56 5.60 -19.62 -9.52
CA ARG A 56 5.16 -21.00 -9.70
C ARG A 56 5.78 -21.67 -10.96
N ASN A 57 6.02 -20.88 -12.01
CA ASN A 57 6.60 -21.35 -13.26
C ASN A 57 8.10 -21.71 -13.17
N TRP A 58 8.80 -21.33 -12.07
CA TRP A 58 10.18 -21.70 -11.82
C TRP A 58 10.37 -23.19 -11.48
N LYS A 59 9.29 -23.97 -11.42
CA LYS A 59 9.33 -25.43 -11.16
C LYS A 59 9.49 -26.27 -12.43
N HIS A 60 9.18 -25.71 -13.59
CA HIS A 60 9.07 -26.45 -14.84
C HIS A 60 9.79 -25.74 -15.98
N GLY A 61 10.43 -26.55 -16.86
CA GLY A 61 11.11 -26.06 -18.03
C GLY A 61 12.45 -25.36 -17.74
N ASP A 62 12.99 -24.76 -18.78
CA ASP A 62 14.23 -24.01 -18.76
C ASP A 62 13.96 -22.51 -18.49
N PRO A 63 14.75 -21.81 -17.69
CA PRO A 63 14.50 -20.40 -17.34
C PRO A 63 14.35 -19.48 -18.55
N CYS A 64 15.22 -19.58 -19.54
CA CYS A 64 15.25 -18.71 -20.72
C CYS A 64 14.16 -19.07 -21.72
N ASN A 65 13.97 -20.36 -22.00
CA ASN A 65 13.02 -20.85 -23.02
C ASN A 65 11.57 -20.90 -22.52
N SER A 66 11.37 -21.11 -21.20
CA SER A 66 10.04 -21.19 -20.60
C SER A 66 9.57 -19.89 -19.96
N ASN A 67 10.27 -18.78 -20.20
CA ASN A 67 9.93 -17.44 -19.69
C ASN A 67 9.63 -17.44 -18.17
N TRP A 68 10.58 -17.84 -17.34
CA TRP A 68 10.41 -17.77 -15.91
C TRP A 68 10.15 -16.34 -15.45
N THR A 69 9.21 -16.17 -14.55
CA THR A 69 8.79 -14.85 -14.06
C THR A 69 9.98 -14.06 -13.53
N GLY A 70 10.21 -12.87 -14.10
CA GLY A 70 11.30 -11.98 -13.69
C GLY A 70 12.68 -12.36 -14.18
N VAL A 71 12.84 -13.44 -14.93
CA VAL A 71 14.11 -13.83 -15.55
C VAL A 71 14.14 -13.33 -16.98
N VAL A 72 15.21 -12.62 -17.33
CA VAL A 72 15.54 -12.19 -18.70
C VAL A 72 16.90 -12.76 -19.05
N CYS A 73 17.04 -13.29 -20.27
CA CYS A 73 18.26 -13.91 -20.73
C CYS A 73 18.83 -13.18 -21.93
N PHE A 74 20.11 -13.38 -22.20
CA PHE A 74 20.72 -12.97 -23.46
C PHE A 74 20.04 -13.69 -24.64
N ASN A 75 19.93 -13.01 -25.77
CA ASN A 75 19.24 -13.54 -26.96
C ASN A 75 20.05 -14.61 -27.72
N SER A 76 21.30 -14.84 -27.36
CA SER A 76 22.20 -15.83 -27.98
C SER A 76 23.05 -16.51 -26.91
N THR A 77 23.48 -17.72 -27.20
CA THR A 77 24.48 -18.43 -26.40
C THR A 77 25.80 -17.68 -26.34
N LEU A 78 26.48 -17.73 -25.20
CA LEU A 78 27.82 -17.16 -25.03
C LEU A 78 28.90 -18.19 -25.39
N ASP A 79 30.18 -17.83 -25.15
CA ASP A 79 31.35 -18.62 -25.52
C ASP A 79 31.38 -20.06 -24.93
N ASP A 80 30.63 -20.31 -23.85
CA ASP A 80 30.49 -21.61 -23.21
C ASP A 80 29.37 -22.49 -23.81
N GLY A 81 28.65 -21.97 -24.83
CA GLY A 81 27.58 -22.68 -25.52
C GLY A 81 26.23 -22.72 -24.81
N TYR A 82 26.06 -21.91 -23.74
CA TYR A 82 24.81 -21.81 -22.96
C TYR A 82 24.17 -20.43 -23.08
N LEU A 83 22.84 -20.41 -22.87
CA LEU A 83 22.14 -19.15 -22.59
C LEU A 83 22.41 -18.73 -21.13
N HIS A 84 22.61 -17.44 -20.91
CA HIS A 84 22.83 -16.88 -19.58
C HIS A 84 21.76 -15.88 -19.20
N ILE A 85 21.56 -15.72 -17.89
CA ILE A 85 20.64 -14.76 -17.33
C ILE A 85 21.31 -13.39 -17.34
N SER A 86 20.67 -12.43 -18.01
CA SER A 86 21.10 -11.02 -18.06
C SER A 86 20.46 -10.20 -16.96
N GLU A 87 19.20 -10.48 -16.59
CA GLU A 87 18.47 -9.71 -15.61
C GLU A 87 17.60 -10.63 -14.72
N LEU A 88 17.56 -10.30 -13.42
CA LEU A 88 16.64 -10.89 -12.45
C LEU A 88 15.81 -9.77 -11.83
N GLN A 89 14.55 -9.64 -12.30
CA GLN A 89 13.65 -8.56 -11.93
C GLN A 89 12.42 -9.08 -11.16
N LEU A 90 12.54 -9.18 -9.84
CA LEU A 90 11.46 -9.63 -8.93
C LEU A 90 10.80 -8.45 -8.20
N PHE A 91 10.59 -7.37 -8.91
CA PHE A 91 10.05 -6.10 -8.44
C PHE A 91 8.56 -6.20 -8.05
N SER A 92 8.19 -5.73 -6.85
CA SER A 92 6.80 -5.57 -6.37
C SER A 92 5.95 -6.85 -6.47
N MET A 93 6.51 -7.99 -6.03
CA MET A 93 5.86 -9.30 -6.11
C MET A 93 5.33 -9.80 -4.76
N ASN A 94 5.40 -8.97 -3.69
CA ASN A 94 5.04 -9.35 -2.32
C ASN A 94 5.82 -10.56 -1.79
N LEU A 95 7.08 -10.70 -2.22
CA LEU A 95 7.98 -11.75 -1.77
C LEU A 95 8.52 -11.44 -0.37
N SER A 96 8.74 -12.47 0.43
CA SER A 96 9.44 -12.40 1.71
C SER A 96 10.48 -13.52 1.81
N GLY A 97 11.19 -13.62 2.93
CA GLY A 97 12.33 -14.53 3.08
C GLY A 97 13.63 -13.75 2.97
N ASN A 98 14.72 -14.43 2.60
CA ASN A 98 16.07 -13.86 2.59
C ASN A 98 16.68 -13.93 1.18
N LEU A 99 17.64 -13.02 0.92
CA LEU A 99 18.49 -13.10 -0.27
C LEU A 99 19.44 -14.31 -0.12
N SER A 100 19.43 -15.18 -1.12
CA SER A 100 20.31 -16.37 -1.12
C SER A 100 21.73 -16.01 -1.56
N PRO A 101 22.78 -16.53 -0.94
CA PRO A 101 24.16 -16.44 -1.43
C PRO A 101 24.35 -16.96 -2.86
N GLU A 102 23.49 -17.90 -3.30
CA GLU A 102 23.52 -18.43 -4.67
C GLU A 102 23.23 -17.36 -5.75
N LEU A 103 22.78 -16.16 -5.37
CA LEU A 103 22.73 -15.02 -6.29
C LEU A 103 24.09 -14.76 -6.94
N GLY A 104 25.20 -14.94 -6.20
CA GLY A 104 26.56 -14.81 -6.71
C GLY A 104 26.97 -15.78 -7.83
N GLN A 105 26.18 -16.84 -8.07
CA GLN A 105 26.40 -17.78 -9.17
C GLN A 105 25.85 -17.27 -10.52
N LEU A 106 25.03 -16.21 -10.50
CA LEU A 106 24.50 -15.59 -11.72
C LEU A 106 25.57 -14.65 -12.33
N SER A 107 26.67 -15.21 -12.79
CA SER A 107 27.92 -14.50 -13.07
C SER A 107 27.84 -13.47 -14.23
N ARG A 108 26.83 -13.57 -15.09
CA ARG A 108 26.59 -12.67 -16.22
C ARG A 108 25.46 -11.66 -16.00
N LEU A 109 24.90 -11.64 -14.82
CA LEU A 109 23.77 -10.77 -14.45
C LEU A 109 24.20 -9.28 -14.51
N THR A 110 23.40 -8.47 -15.19
CA THR A 110 23.60 -7.01 -15.28
C THR A 110 22.63 -6.26 -14.36
N ILE A 111 21.41 -6.77 -14.17
CA ILE A 111 20.37 -6.16 -13.31
C ILE A 111 19.91 -7.15 -12.28
N LEU A 112 20.05 -6.79 -10.99
CA LEU A 112 19.50 -7.51 -9.86
C LEU A 112 18.48 -6.62 -9.15
N SER A 113 17.19 -6.94 -9.25
CA SER A 113 16.10 -6.16 -8.68
C SER A 113 15.15 -6.99 -7.83
N PHE A 114 15.07 -6.64 -6.53
CA PHE A 114 14.08 -7.12 -5.56
C PHE A 114 13.29 -5.98 -4.95
N MET A 115 13.23 -4.82 -5.58
CA MET A 115 12.57 -3.62 -5.05
C MET A 115 11.12 -3.90 -4.62
N TRP A 116 10.68 -3.19 -3.57
CA TRP A 116 9.29 -3.19 -3.08
C TRP A 116 8.73 -4.57 -2.77
N ASN A 117 9.50 -5.32 -1.99
CA ASN A 117 9.11 -6.61 -1.43
C ASN A 117 9.19 -6.56 0.12
N LYS A 118 9.23 -7.72 0.75
CA LYS A 118 9.36 -7.89 2.21
C LYS A 118 10.57 -8.78 2.55
N ILE A 119 11.65 -8.63 1.79
CA ILE A 119 12.87 -9.43 1.97
C ILE A 119 13.56 -9.00 3.26
N THR A 120 13.98 -9.97 4.06
CA THR A 120 14.66 -9.81 5.35
C THR A 120 16.09 -10.34 5.31
N GLY A 121 16.81 -10.23 6.41
CA GLY A 121 18.20 -10.71 6.51
C GLY A 121 19.20 -9.73 5.90
N SER A 122 20.46 -10.13 5.84
CA SER A 122 21.55 -9.30 5.31
C SER A 122 21.69 -9.45 3.80
N ILE A 123 22.36 -8.48 3.18
CA ILE A 123 22.80 -8.57 1.78
C ILE A 123 23.96 -9.57 1.72
N PRO A 124 23.84 -10.67 0.93
CA PRO A 124 24.92 -11.65 0.80
C PRO A 124 26.16 -11.05 0.15
N LYS A 125 27.33 -11.30 0.72
CA LYS A 125 28.60 -10.83 0.18
C LYS A 125 28.93 -11.43 -1.20
N GLU A 126 28.37 -12.58 -1.49
CA GLU A 126 28.51 -13.32 -2.75
C GLU A 126 27.98 -12.53 -3.95
N ILE A 127 27.10 -11.54 -3.75
CA ILE A 127 26.68 -10.60 -4.79
C ILE A 127 27.91 -9.88 -5.38
N GLY A 128 28.98 -9.64 -4.59
CA GLY A 128 30.24 -9.09 -5.05
C GLY A 128 30.98 -9.95 -6.09
N ASN A 129 30.55 -11.20 -6.33
CA ASN A 129 31.09 -12.07 -7.36
C ASN A 129 30.52 -11.79 -8.76
N ILE A 130 29.40 -11.06 -8.87
CA ILE A 130 28.72 -10.75 -10.13
C ILE A 130 29.41 -9.58 -10.82
N LYS A 131 30.54 -9.80 -11.47
CA LYS A 131 31.37 -8.74 -12.04
C LYS A 131 30.74 -7.98 -13.20
N SER A 132 29.68 -8.51 -13.80
CA SER A 132 28.88 -7.85 -14.83
C SER A 132 27.80 -6.93 -14.28
N LEU A 133 27.54 -6.92 -12.95
CA LEU A 133 26.42 -6.21 -12.34
C LEU A 133 26.55 -4.70 -12.54
N GLU A 134 25.50 -4.11 -13.12
CA GLU A 134 25.36 -2.67 -13.38
C GLU A 134 24.36 -2.03 -12.43
N LEU A 135 23.22 -2.69 -12.18
CA LEU A 135 22.15 -2.19 -11.31
C LEU A 135 21.90 -3.16 -10.15
N LEU A 136 22.12 -2.68 -8.91
CA LEU A 136 21.75 -3.36 -7.67
C LEU A 136 20.60 -2.62 -7.01
N LEU A 137 19.38 -3.18 -7.08
CA LEU A 137 18.13 -2.52 -6.74
C LEU A 137 17.38 -3.34 -5.68
N LEU A 138 17.59 -2.99 -4.41
CA LEU A 138 17.05 -3.70 -3.24
C LEU A 138 16.19 -2.79 -2.34
N ASN A 139 15.88 -1.58 -2.80
CA ASN A 139 15.12 -0.59 -2.02
C ASN A 139 13.69 -1.03 -1.71
N GLY A 140 13.13 -0.49 -0.62
CA GLY A 140 11.77 -0.82 -0.18
C GLY A 140 11.61 -2.26 0.30
N ASN A 141 12.51 -2.72 1.19
CA ASN A 141 12.50 -4.05 1.81
C ASN A 141 12.71 -3.95 3.33
N LEU A 142 12.97 -5.07 3.98
CA LEU A 142 13.27 -5.18 5.41
C LEU A 142 14.68 -5.73 5.64
N LEU A 143 15.60 -5.48 4.71
CA LEU A 143 16.99 -5.92 4.80
C LEU A 143 17.69 -5.24 5.98
N ASN A 144 18.53 -5.98 6.69
CA ASN A 144 19.26 -5.54 7.86
C ASN A 144 20.74 -5.94 7.82
N GLY A 145 21.46 -5.70 8.90
CA GLY A 145 22.89 -6.00 8.96
C GLY A 145 23.74 -4.98 8.21
N ASN A 146 25.04 -5.26 8.12
CA ASN A 146 26.02 -4.35 7.53
C ASN A 146 26.13 -4.52 6.01
N LEU A 147 26.60 -3.48 5.34
CA LEU A 147 26.96 -3.52 3.92
C LEU A 147 28.22 -4.38 3.73
N PRO A 148 28.21 -5.40 2.84
CA PRO A 148 29.40 -6.18 2.53
C PRO A 148 30.48 -5.37 1.82
N GLU A 149 31.74 -5.52 2.27
CA GLU A 149 32.92 -4.92 1.62
C GLU A 149 33.07 -5.37 0.16
N GLU A 150 32.64 -6.59 -0.13
CA GLU A 150 32.73 -7.22 -1.46
C GLU A 150 31.96 -6.48 -2.55
N LEU A 151 30.91 -5.74 -2.18
CA LEU A 151 30.17 -4.88 -3.12
C LEU A 151 31.05 -3.78 -3.70
N GLY A 152 32.04 -3.28 -2.93
CA GLY A 152 32.99 -2.27 -3.38
C GLY A 152 33.91 -2.72 -4.51
N PHE A 153 33.95 -4.02 -4.83
CA PHE A 153 34.79 -4.58 -5.89
C PHE A 153 33.98 -4.96 -7.16
N LEU A 154 32.80 -4.39 -7.34
CA LEU A 154 31.99 -4.52 -8.54
C LEU A 154 32.40 -3.49 -9.61
N PRO A 155 33.11 -3.91 -10.69
CA PRO A 155 33.78 -2.95 -11.59
C PRO A 155 32.83 -2.24 -12.55
N ASN A 156 31.62 -2.76 -12.72
CA ASN A 156 30.64 -2.26 -13.66
C ASN A 156 29.43 -1.60 -13.02
N LEU A 157 29.35 -1.59 -11.67
CA LEU A 157 28.20 -1.08 -10.95
C LEU A 157 27.99 0.41 -11.23
N ASP A 158 26.86 0.73 -11.86
CA ASP A 158 26.41 2.09 -12.17
C ASP A 158 25.53 2.66 -11.06
N ARG A 159 24.65 1.80 -10.47
CA ARG A 159 23.68 2.20 -9.46
C ARG A 159 23.61 1.20 -8.32
N ILE A 160 23.72 1.70 -7.09
CA ILE A 160 23.37 1.00 -5.87
C ILE A 160 22.19 1.71 -5.22
N GLN A 161 21.06 1.00 -5.11
CA GLN A 161 19.82 1.52 -4.58
C GLN A 161 19.26 0.55 -3.55
N ILE A 162 19.49 0.90 -2.28
CA ILE A 162 19.17 0.08 -1.12
C ILE A 162 18.38 0.86 -0.05
N ASP A 163 17.86 2.01 -0.43
CA ASP A 163 17.09 2.87 0.44
C ASP A 163 15.80 2.20 0.94
N GLU A 164 15.24 2.78 2.00
CA GLU A 164 14.02 2.23 2.66
C GLU A 164 14.20 0.76 3.08
N ASN A 165 15.22 0.52 3.92
CA ASN A 165 15.55 -0.75 4.55
C ASN A 165 15.89 -0.54 6.03
N ARG A 166 16.49 -1.54 6.67
CA ARG A 166 16.99 -1.50 8.05
C ARG A 166 18.49 -1.78 8.11
N ILE A 167 19.23 -1.43 7.06
CA ILE A 167 20.67 -1.64 6.94
C ILE A 167 21.38 -0.77 7.97
N SER A 168 22.35 -1.34 8.67
CA SER A 168 23.09 -0.70 9.77
C SER A 168 24.60 -0.79 9.57
N GLY A 169 25.35 -0.27 10.54
CA GLY A 169 26.82 -0.29 10.48
C GLY A 169 27.39 0.78 9.56
N PRO A 170 28.73 0.84 9.43
CA PRO A 170 29.41 1.89 8.66
C PRO A 170 29.36 1.65 7.16
N LEU A 171 29.55 2.73 6.39
CA LEU A 171 29.81 2.66 4.96
C LEU A 171 31.19 1.99 4.71
N PRO A 172 31.26 0.95 3.86
CA PRO A 172 32.53 0.29 3.55
C PRO A 172 33.51 1.23 2.86
N LYS A 173 34.76 1.23 3.28
CA LYS A 173 35.82 1.98 2.60
C LYS A 173 36.08 1.47 1.19
N SER A 174 35.85 0.18 0.94
CA SER A 174 35.96 -0.43 -0.40
C SER A 174 35.05 0.21 -1.44
N PHE A 175 33.99 0.91 -1.02
CA PHE A 175 33.10 1.62 -1.96
C PHE A 175 33.85 2.73 -2.73
N ALA A 176 34.99 3.20 -2.26
CA ALA A 176 35.88 4.10 -3.01
C ALA A 176 36.43 3.48 -4.32
N ASN A 177 36.33 2.17 -4.50
CA ASN A 177 36.75 1.50 -5.74
C ASN A 177 35.66 1.46 -6.82
N LEU A 178 34.45 1.92 -6.53
CA LEU A 178 33.29 1.87 -7.44
C LEU A 178 33.37 2.99 -8.51
N ASN A 179 34.37 2.92 -9.37
CA ASN A 179 34.74 4.00 -10.30
C ASN A 179 33.66 4.33 -11.36
N LYS A 180 32.75 3.40 -11.66
CA LYS A 180 31.66 3.61 -12.63
C LYS A 180 30.36 4.05 -11.98
N THR A 181 30.23 3.89 -10.66
CA THR A 181 28.98 4.17 -9.96
C THR A 181 28.64 5.65 -10.01
N LYS A 182 27.43 5.94 -10.43
CA LYS A 182 26.85 7.28 -10.50
C LYS A 182 25.88 7.56 -9.34
N HIS A 183 25.22 6.54 -8.80
CA HIS A 183 24.09 6.72 -7.88
C HIS A 183 24.28 5.92 -6.60
N PHE A 184 24.51 6.62 -5.49
CA PHE A 184 24.47 6.10 -4.12
C PHE A 184 23.16 6.50 -3.47
N HIS A 185 22.13 5.62 -3.52
CA HIS A 185 20.84 5.82 -2.90
C HIS A 185 20.68 4.84 -1.74
N MET A 186 20.93 5.32 -0.51
CA MET A 186 20.94 4.53 0.73
C MET A 186 20.17 5.23 1.85
N ASN A 187 19.34 6.20 1.50
CA ASN A 187 18.53 6.96 2.45
C ASN A 187 17.49 6.07 3.16
N ASN A 188 16.97 6.55 4.29
CA ASN A 188 16.01 5.80 5.12
C ASN A 188 16.52 4.40 5.50
N ASN A 189 17.63 4.37 6.23
CA ASN A 189 18.25 3.19 6.80
C ASN A 189 18.74 3.51 8.23
N SER A 190 19.59 2.65 8.81
CA SER A 190 20.26 2.86 10.10
C SER A 190 21.78 2.87 9.92
N ILE A 191 22.28 3.31 8.74
CA ILE A 191 23.72 3.37 8.44
C ILE A 191 24.36 4.37 9.40
N SER A 192 25.50 4.02 10.01
CA SER A 192 26.11 4.77 11.10
C SER A 192 27.59 5.02 10.87
N GLY A 193 28.20 5.78 11.79
CA GLY A 193 29.62 6.09 11.76
C GLY A 193 29.99 7.15 10.74
N GLN A 194 31.29 7.35 10.53
CA GLN A 194 31.89 8.37 9.70
C GLN A 194 31.71 8.05 8.22
N ILE A 195 31.35 9.03 7.40
CA ILE A 195 31.44 8.92 5.93
C ILE A 195 32.93 8.77 5.58
N PRO A 196 33.35 7.69 4.90
CA PRO A 196 34.76 7.49 4.56
C PRO A 196 35.27 8.61 3.62
N PRO A 197 36.34 9.34 4.02
CA PRO A 197 36.94 10.39 3.17
C PRO A 197 37.38 9.86 1.81
N GLU A 198 37.76 8.59 1.75
CA GLU A 198 38.16 7.89 0.53
C GLU A 198 37.09 7.95 -0.59
N LEU A 199 35.81 8.08 -0.22
CA LEU A 199 34.73 8.24 -1.22
C LEU A 199 34.88 9.50 -2.07
N GLY A 200 35.59 10.53 -1.56
CA GLY A 200 35.88 11.75 -2.33
C GLY A 200 36.69 11.51 -3.61
N SER A 201 37.30 10.34 -3.77
CA SER A 201 38.07 9.97 -4.99
C SER A 201 37.20 9.42 -6.13
N LEU A 202 35.87 9.21 -5.90
CA LEU A 202 34.99 8.62 -6.91
C LEU A 202 34.77 9.53 -8.13
N PRO A 203 35.18 9.09 -9.34
CA PRO A 203 35.19 9.96 -10.51
C PRO A 203 33.85 10.12 -11.21
N SER A 204 32.90 9.21 -10.96
CA SER A 204 31.65 9.11 -11.73
C SER A 204 30.41 9.46 -10.94
N ILE A 205 30.52 9.61 -9.60
CA ILE A 205 29.37 9.82 -8.74
C ILE A 205 28.63 11.12 -9.09
N VAL A 206 27.31 11.02 -9.21
CA VAL A 206 26.38 12.10 -9.55
C VAL A 206 25.45 12.39 -8.37
N HIS A 207 24.93 11.36 -7.71
CA HIS A 207 24.01 11.50 -6.61
C HIS A 207 24.49 10.75 -5.37
N ILE A 208 24.52 11.45 -4.24
CA ILE A 208 24.69 10.90 -2.89
C ILE A 208 23.43 11.21 -2.09
N LEU A 209 22.58 10.20 -1.86
CA LEU A 209 21.39 10.27 -1.04
C LEU A 209 21.57 9.35 0.18
N LEU A 210 21.93 9.94 1.31
CA LEU A 210 22.21 9.26 2.58
C LEU A 210 21.36 9.84 3.73
N ASP A 211 20.34 10.62 3.39
CA ASP A 211 19.44 11.23 4.36
C ASP A 211 18.67 10.19 5.18
N ASN A 212 18.23 10.58 6.37
CA ASN A 212 17.53 9.72 7.34
C ASN A 212 18.33 8.44 7.65
N ASN A 213 19.51 8.63 8.22
CA ASN A 213 20.41 7.59 8.69
C ASN A 213 20.96 7.98 10.09
N ASN A 214 21.92 7.22 10.59
CA ASN A 214 22.61 7.48 11.85
C ASN A 214 24.10 7.78 11.63
N LEU A 215 24.45 8.47 10.54
CA LEU A 215 25.81 8.88 10.24
C LEU A 215 26.31 9.89 11.27
N SER A 216 27.59 9.81 11.61
CA SER A 216 28.22 10.63 12.65
C SER A 216 29.64 11.06 12.25
N GLY A 217 30.33 11.73 13.16
CA GLY A 217 31.67 12.26 12.91
C GLY A 217 31.62 13.59 12.14
N TYR A 218 32.56 13.83 11.24
CA TYR A 218 32.65 15.08 10.49
C TYR A 218 32.25 14.92 9.02
N LEU A 219 31.91 16.06 8.39
CA LEU A 219 31.70 16.12 6.93
C LEU A 219 33.05 16.10 6.21
N PRO A 220 33.41 15.06 5.43
CA PRO A 220 34.72 14.98 4.79
C PRO A 220 34.93 16.10 3.74
N PRO A 221 35.93 16.96 3.90
CA PRO A 221 36.29 17.96 2.88
C PRO A 221 36.55 17.34 1.50
N GLU A 222 37.00 16.09 1.47
CA GLU A 222 37.31 15.32 0.26
C GLU A 222 36.12 15.11 -0.65
N LEU A 223 34.89 15.17 -0.13
CA LEU A 223 33.69 15.08 -0.98
C LEU A 223 33.64 16.22 -2.02
N SER A 224 34.29 17.34 -1.76
CA SER A 224 34.40 18.45 -2.73
C SER A 224 35.29 18.13 -3.96
N ASN A 225 36.06 17.05 -3.89
CA ASN A 225 36.90 16.60 -5.00
C ASN A 225 36.13 15.81 -6.07
N MET A 226 34.88 15.43 -5.81
CA MET A 226 34.06 14.67 -6.76
C MET A 226 33.67 15.53 -7.98
N PRO A 227 34.15 15.19 -9.20
CA PRO A 227 34.08 16.13 -10.34
C PRO A 227 32.66 16.18 -10.98
N ARG A 228 31.80 15.26 -10.66
CA ARG A 228 30.46 15.12 -11.29
C ARG A 228 29.29 15.20 -10.31
N LEU A 229 29.54 15.45 -9.02
CA LEU A 229 28.50 15.46 -8.02
C LEU A 229 27.48 16.57 -8.27
N LEU A 230 26.21 16.19 -8.50
CA LEU A 230 25.07 17.09 -8.70
C LEU A 230 24.22 17.22 -7.45
N ILE A 231 24.04 16.14 -6.70
CA ILE A 231 23.18 16.12 -5.52
C ILE A 231 23.93 15.54 -4.32
N LEU A 232 24.02 16.36 -3.26
CA LEU A 232 24.46 15.94 -1.93
C LEU A 232 23.31 16.13 -0.94
N GLN A 233 22.72 15.01 -0.50
CA GLN A 233 21.60 15.01 0.43
C GLN A 233 21.90 14.12 1.64
N LEU A 234 22.09 14.72 2.81
CA LEU A 234 22.49 14.07 4.06
C LEU A 234 21.54 14.39 5.23
N ASP A 235 20.34 14.90 4.96
CA ASP A 235 19.38 15.34 5.97
C ASP A 235 19.16 14.30 7.08
N ASN A 236 18.88 14.78 8.30
CA ASN A 236 18.58 13.92 9.46
C ASN A 236 19.68 12.88 9.72
N ASN A 237 20.89 13.35 9.97
CA ASN A 237 22.04 12.60 10.46
C ASN A 237 22.67 13.34 11.67
N HIS A 238 23.73 12.80 12.27
CA HIS A 238 24.31 13.31 13.52
C HIS A 238 25.82 13.60 13.36
N PHE A 239 26.17 14.68 12.69
CA PHE A 239 27.56 15.07 12.50
C PHE A 239 28.12 15.90 13.68
N ASP A 240 27.69 15.64 14.89
CA ASP A 240 28.15 16.01 16.24
C ASP A 240 28.85 17.39 16.34
N GLY A 241 28.14 18.46 15.93
CA GLY A 241 28.62 19.84 16.07
C GLY A 241 29.81 20.21 15.19
N THR A 242 30.06 19.49 14.11
CA THR A 242 31.14 19.85 13.16
C THR A 242 30.68 20.96 12.19
N THR A 243 31.63 21.56 11.51
CA THR A 243 31.37 22.66 10.57
C THR A 243 31.18 22.10 9.14
N ILE A 244 30.45 22.85 8.32
CA ILE A 244 30.42 22.60 6.88
C ILE A 244 31.77 22.99 6.28
N PRO A 245 32.49 22.10 5.57
CA PRO A 245 33.80 22.44 4.98
C PRO A 245 33.68 23.59 3.98
N GLN A 246 34.61 24.57 4.06
CA GLN A 246 34.65 25.68 3.12
C GLN A 246 34.90 25.24 1.67
N SER A 247 35.57 24.08 1.48
CA SER A 247 35.81 23.47 0.17
C SER A 247 34.49 23.08 -0.57
N TYR A 248 33.37 22.95 0.15
CA TYR A 248 32.08 22.64 -0.51
C TYR A 248 31.62 23.78 -1.43
N GLY A 249 32.08 25.02 -1.21
CA GLY A 249 31.90 26.12 -2.15
C GLY A 249 32.55 25.90 -3.54
N ASN A 250 33.50 24.98 -3.66
CA ASN A 250 34.18 24.64 -4.91
C ASN A 250 33.49 23.52 -5.73
N MET A 251 32.38 23.00 -5.30
CA MET A 251 31.62 21.93 -6.00
C MET A 251 30.89 22.47 -7.25
N SER A 252 31.66 22.74 -8.31
CA SER A 252 31.20 23.51 -9.48
C SER A 252 30.00 22.89 -10.25
N LYS A 253 29.72 21.63 -10.06
CA LYS A 253 28.61 20.93 -10.72
C LYS A 253 27.38 20.79 -9.82
N LEU A 254 27.47 21.14 -8.55
CA LEU A 254 26.40 20.89 -7.57
C LEU A 254 25.13 21.68 -7.92
N LEU A 255 24.01 20.97 -7.99
CA LEU A 255 22.68 21.52 -8.21
C LEU A 255 21.89 21.59 -6.91
N LYS A 256 22.15 20.64 -5.99
CA LYS A 256 21.43 20.56 -4.71
C LYS A 256 22.36 20.20 -3.57
N MET A 257 22.28 21.00 -2.50
CA MET A 257 22.87 20.70 -1.20
C MET A 257 21.77 20.72 -0.14
N SER A 258 21.60 19.59 0.55
CA SER A 258 20.63 19.46 1.66
C SER A 258 21.31 18.78 2.85
N LEU A 259 21.51 19.54 3.91
CA LEU A 259 22.17 19.14 5.17
C LEU A 259 21.28 19.52 6.36
N ARG A 260 19.97 19.40 6.19
CA ARG A 260 18.99 19.75 7.21
C ARG A 260 19.06 18.79 8.40
N ASN A 261 18.95 19.34 9.62
CA ASN A 261 18.90 18.54 10.85
C ASN A 261 20.08 17.57 10.96
N CYS A 262 21.28 18.12 10.87
CA CYS A 262 22.55 17.36 10.86
C CYS A 262 23.46 17.68 12.06
N SER A 263 22.97 18.41 13.07
CA SER A 263 23.74 18.87 14.23
C SER A 263 24.97 19.73 13.88
N LEU A 264 24.99 20.38 12.72
CA LEU A 264 26.11 21.17 12.23
C LEU A 264 26.21 22.51 12.93
N GLN A 265 27.42 23.01 13.12
CA GLN A 265 27.71 24.31 13.76
C GLN A 265 28.67 25.15 12.92
N GLY A 266 28.99 26.36 13.43
CA GLY A 266 29.92 27.27 12.76
C GLY A 266 29.24 28.04 11.61
N PRO A 267 30.03 28.77 10.80
CA PRO A 267 29.49 29.65 9.76
C PRO A 267 29.01 28.88 8.53
N VAL A 268 28.04 29.46 7.81
CA VAL A 268 27.65 29.01 6.47
C VAL A 268 28.82 29.29 5.50
N PRO A 269 29.29 28.31 4.72
CA PRO A 269 30.33 28.55 3.72
C PRO A 269 29.84 29.45 2.59
N ASP A 270 30.76 30.15 1.90
CA ASP A 270 30.41 30.89 0.70
C ASP A 270 30.18 29.91 -0.47
N LEU A 271 28.94 29.84 -0.94
CA LEU A 271 28.48 28.97 -2.02
C LEU A 271 28.29 29.73 -3.34
N SER A 272 28.69 31.01 -3.43
CA SER A 272 28.52 31.86 -4.61
C SER A 272 29.31 31.39 -5.82
N SER A 273 30.33 30.57 -5.61
CA SER A 273 31.14 29.97 -6.68
C SER A 273 30.47 28.80 -7.40
N ILE A 274 29.31 28.31 -6.91
CA ILE A 274 28.58 27.20 -7.51
C ILE A 274 27.57 27.73 -8.53
N PRO A 275 27.83 27.59 -9.86
CA PRO A 275 27.14 28.35 -10.90
C PRO A 275 25.69 27.92 -11.11
N ASN A 276 25.34 26.65 -10.80
CA ASN A 276 24.04 26.06 -11.09
C ASN A 276 23.31 25.57 -9.84
N LEU A 277 23.70 26.02 -8.63
CA LEU A 277 23.04 25.63 -7.40
C LEU A 277 21.56 26.01 -7.45
N GLY A 278 20.68 25.03 -7.48
CA GLY A 278 19.23 25.20 -7.59
C GLY A 278 18.50 25.09 -6.25
N TYR A 279 19.05 24.33 -5.29
CA TYR A 279 18.42 24.04 -4.02
C TYR A 279 19.42 24.01 -2.87
N LEU A 280 19.18 24.79 -1.83
CA LEU A 280 19.98 24.87 -0.61
C LEU A 280 19.10 24.73 0.62
N ASP A 281 19.31 23.67 1.42
CA ASP A 281 18.64 23.49 2.72
C ASP A 281 19.69 23.14 3.79
N LEU A 282 19.92 24.09 4.70
CA LEU A 282 20.79 23.95 5.87
C LEU A 282 20.00 24.16 7.17
N SER A 283 18.68 24.04 7.10
CA SER A 283 17.78 24.32 8.22
C SER A 283 17.95 23.31 9.38
N GLN A 284 17.47 23.71 10.57
CA GLN A 284 17.47 22.84 11.76
C GLN A 284 18.87 22.38 12.18
N ASN A 285 19.83 23.32 12.20
CA ASN A 285 21.19 23.12 12.64
C ASN A 285 21.56 24.14 13.74
N GLN A 286 22.84 24.20 14.10
CA GLN A 286 23.38 25.18 15.06
C GLN A 286 24.33 26.17 14.36
N LEU A 287 24.07 26.46 13.09
CA LEU A 287 24.89 27.36 12.28
C LEU A 287 24.82 28.79 12.83
N ASN A 288 25.95 29.49 12.84
CA ASN A 288 26.09 30.84 13.43
C ASN A 288 26.81 31.80 12.49
N GLY A 289 27.04 33.04 12.95
CA GLY A 289 27.65 34.06 12.13
C GLY A 289 26.69 34.67 11.12
N SER A 290 27.20 35.44 10.18
CA SER A 290 26.41 36.12 9.14
C SER A 290 26.25 35.24 7.92
N ILE A 291 25.13 35.42 7.19
CA ILE A 291 24.91 34.81 5.87
C ILE A 291 25.95 35.42 4.90
N PRO A 292 26.69 34.60 4.13
CA PRO A 292 27.66 35.12 3.13
C PRO A 292 27.00 36.06 2.12
N ALA A 293 27.68 37.17 1.81
CA ALA A 293 27.16 38.23 0.92
C ALA A 293 27.33 37.92 -0.57
N GLY A 294 27.96 36.79 -0.94
CA GLY A 294 28.12 36.36 -2.33
C GLY A 294 26.77 36.14 -3.03
N LYS A 295 26.66 36.50 -4.32
CA LYS A 295 25.46 36.25 -5.11
C LYS A 295 25.35 34.75 -5.39
N LEU A 296 24.27 34.11 -4.95
CA LEU A 296 23.97 32.74 -5.29
C LEU A 296 23.55 32.60 -6.78
N SER A 297 23.55 31.38 -7.27
CA SER A 297 23.17 31.05 -8.65
C SER A 297 21.79 31.62 -9.05
N ASP A 298 21.67 32.07 -10.30
CA ASP A 298 20.37 32.47 -10.88
C ASP A 298 19.42 31.27 -11.07
N SER A 299 19.89 30.05 -10.93
CA SER A 299 19.08 28.82 -10.96
C SER A 299 18.44 28.50 -9.61
N ILE A 300 18.76 29.21 -8.52
CA ILE A 300 18.27 28.90 -7.18
C ILE A 300 16.75 29.04 -7.06
N THR A 301 16.10 27.96 -6.62
CA THR A 301 14.66 27.91 -6.40
C THR A 301 14.32 27.94 -4.92
N THR A 302 15.19 27.39 -4.07
CA THR A 302 14.95 27.20 -2.65
C THR A 302 16.19 27.53 -1.83
N ILE A 303 16.00 28.38 -0.83
CA ILE A 303 16.97 28.67 0.23
C ILE A 303 16.27 28.46 1.56
N ASP A 304 16.67 27.46 2.33
CA ASP A 304 16.18 27.24 3.68
C ASP A 304 17.33 27.22 4.69
N LEU A 305 17.44 28.26 5.49
CA LEU A 305 18.41 28.43 6.57
C LEU A 305 17.70 28.56 7.93
N SER A 306 16.43 28.21 8.01
CA SER A 306 15.61 28.36 9.21
C SER A 306 16.09 27.48 10.36
N ASN A 307 15.71 27.86 11.59
CA ASN A 307 16.06 27.14 12.82
C ASN A 307 17.58 26.96 12.97
N ASN A 308 18.30 28.08 13.02
CA ASN A 308 19.73 28.18 13.26
C ASN A 308 20.02 29.33 14.25
N SER A 309 21.27 29.69 14.41
CA SER A 309 21.71 30.81 15.25
C SER A 309 22.37 31.93 14.43
N LEU A 310 21.89 32.13 13.18
CA LEU A 310 22.47 33.09 12.24
C LEU A 310 22.19 34.53 12.71
N THR A 311 23.17 35.41 12.50
CA THR A 311 23.15 36.84 12.90
C THR A 311 23.39 37.75 11.70
N GLY A 312 23.35 39.05 11.91
CA GLY A 312 23.57 40.06 10.86
C GLY A 312 22.31 40.33 10.05
N THR A 313 22.47 40.72 8.80
CA THR A 313 21.38 41.18 7.92
C THR A 313 21.17 40.22 6.76
N ILE A 314 19.97 40.28 6.11
CA ILE A 314 19.73 39.57 4.87
C ILE A 314 20.64 40.17 3.77
N PRO A 315 21.41 39.34 3.05
CA PRO A 315 22.23 39.80 1.94
C PRO A 315 21.40 40.48 0.84
N THR A 316 21.81 41.64 0.37
CA THR A 316 21.12 42.38 -0.70
C THR A 316 21.06 41.56 -2.01
N ASN A 317 22.00 40.67 -2.22
CA ASN A 317 22.07 39.78 -3.38
C ASN A 317 20.99 38.67 -3.41
N PHE A 318 20.20 38.54 -2.35
CA PHE A 318 18.99 37.67 -2.38
C PHE A 318 17.83 38.33 -3.13
N SER A 319 17.93 39.68 -3.32
CA SER A 319 17.05 40.38 -4.25
C SER A 319 17.42 40.06 -5.69
N GLY A 320 16.43 39.83 -6.54
CA GLY A 320 16.68 39.57 -7.96
C GLY A 320 17.10 38.12 -8.31
N LEU A 321 16.83 37.16 -7.45
CA LEU A 321 16.98 35.74 -7.79
C LEU A 321 15.79 35.27 -8.67
N PRO A 322 16.01 35.02 -9.98
CA PRO A 322 14.90 34.94 -10.93
C PRO A 322 14.02 33.69 -10.81
N ARG A 323 14.51 32.61 -10.18
CA ARG A 323 13.80 31.34 -10.04
C ARG A 323 13.39 31.02 -8.62
N LEU A 324 13.57 31.94 -7.66
CA LEU A 324 13.33 31.70 -6.24
C LEU A 324 11.85 31.40 -5.98
N GLN A 325 11.53 30.26 -5.41
CA GLN A 325 10.21 29.82 -4.98
C GLN A 325 10.04 29.91 -3.46
N LYS A 326 11.13 29.60 -2.72
CA LYS A 326 11.12 29.58 -1.27
C LYS A 326 12.37 30.21 -0.69
N LEU A 327 12.20 31.19 0.20
CA LEU A 327 13.23 31.72 1.09
C LEU A 327 12.75 31.55 2.54
N SER A 328 13.39 30.72 3.33
CA SER A 328 13.10 30.53 4.74
C SER A 328 14.32 30.86 5.59
N LEU A 329 14.21 31.89 6.41
CA LEU A 329 15.21 32.35 7.39
C LEU A 329 14.63 32.38 8.81
N ALA A 330 13.46 31.76 9.02
CA ALA A 330 12.73 31.78 10.27
C ALA A 330 13.54 31.19 11.43
N ASN A 331 13.25 31.66 12.65
CA ASN A 331 13.90 31.16 13.88
C ASN A 331 15.43 31.30 13.84
N ASN A 332 15.92 32.52 13.69
CA ASN A 332 17.32 32.92 13.75
C ASN A 332 17.49 34.20 14.58
N ALA A 333 18.70 34.74 14.63
CA ALA A 333 18.99 36.02 15.29
C ALA A 333 19.34 37.14 14.28
N LEU A 334 18.74 37.07 13.08
CA LEU A 334 18.93 38.07 12.04
C LEU A 334 18.28 39.41 12.41
N SER A 335 18.83 40.51 11.95
CA SER A 335 18.40 41.86 12.34
C SER A 335 18.45 42.85 11.18
N GLY A 336 18.09 44.09 11.43
CA GLY A 336 18.12 45.16 10.46
C GLY A 336 16.89 45.26 9.59
N SER A 337 17.06 45.70 8.36
CA SER A 337 15.97 45.99 7.43
C SER A 337 15.77 44.83 6.42
N ILE A 338 14.53 44.43 6.15
CA ILE A 338 14.18 43.41 5.16
C ILE A 338 14.09 44.07 3.77
N PRO A 339 14.87 43.64 2.77
CA PRO A 339 14.76 44.20 1.42
C PRO A 339 13.47 43.69 0.72
N SER A 340 12.45 44.54 0.55
CA SER A 340 11.21 44.11 -0.16
C SER A 340 11.42 43.73 -1.63
N ARG A 341 12.57 44.08 -2.20
CA ARG A 341 12.97 43.69 -3.57
C ARG A 341 13.00 42.19 -3.76
N ILE A 342 13.19 41.39 -2.69
CA ILE A 342 13.17 39.90 -2.73
C ILE A 342 11.89 39.41 -3.40
N TRP A 343 10.74 40.05 -3.12
CA TRP A 343 9.46 39.60 -3.68
C TRP A 343 8.82 40.61 -4.65
N GLN A 344 9.40 41.81 -4.79
CA GLN A 344 8.84 42.84 -5.66
C GLN A 344 9.47 42.91 -7.04
N GLU A 345 10.74 42.61 -7.19
CA GLU A 345 11.46 42.72 -8.47
C GLU A 345 11.16 41.56 -9.43
N ARG A 346 10.60 40.45 -8.92
CA ARG A 346 10.28 39.25 -9.74
C ARG A 346 8.90 39.38 -10.35
N GLU A 347 8.80 39.28 -11.66
CA GLU A 347 7.50 39.06 -12.35
C GLU A 347 7.13 37.60 -12.26
N LEU A 348 5.98 37.28 -11.62
CA LEU A 348 5.43 35.96 -11.47
C LEU A 348 4.35 35.71 -12.50
N ASN A 349 4.39 34.57 -13.17
CA ASN A 349 3.28 34.11 -13.99
C ASN A 349 2.15 33.55 -13.09
N SER A 350 1.02 33.17 -13.72
CA SER A 350 -0.16 32.65 -12.99
C SER A 350 0.09 31.34 -12.24
N THR A 351 1.13 30.58 -12.61
CA THR A 351 1.48 29.27 -12.01
C THR A 351 2.66 29.35 -11.04
N GLU A 352 3.37 30.47 -11.01
CA GLU A 352 4.51 30.66 -10.12
C GLU A 352 4.09 31.28 -8.79
N SER A 353 4.71 30.81 -7.71
CA SER A 353 4.54 31.35 -6.37
C SER A 353 5.88 31.64 -5.71
N ILE A 354 5.92 32.55 -4.74
CA ILE A 354 7.08 32.78 -3.88
C ILE A 354 6.65 32.81 -2.42
N ILE A 355 7.35 32.06 -1.58
CA ILE A 355 7.17 31.99 -0.13
C ILE A 355 8.41 32.56 0.55
N VAL A 356 8.23 33.56 1.40
CA VAL A 356 9.29 34.20 2.18
C VAL A 356 8.95 34.09 3.66
N ASP A 357 9.64 33.21 4.37
CA ASP A 357 9.44 32.98 5.79
C ASP A 357 10.59 33.60 6.60
N LEU A 358 10.30 34.67 7.30
CA LEU A 358 11.26 35.44 8.11
C LEU A 358 10.86 35.51 9.60
N ARG A 359 9.95 34.66 10.02
CA ARG A 359 9.40 34.65 11.39
C ARG A 359 10.50 34.50 12.46
N ASN A 360 10.20 35.05 13.65
CA ASN A 360 11.05 34.86 14.85
C ASN A 360 12.50 35.25 14.59
N ASN A 361 12.72 36.51 14.24
CA ASN A 361 14.03 37.15 14.07
C ASN A 361 14.03 38.55 14.76
N GLY A 362 15.06 39.32 14.55
CA GLY A 362 15.23 40.71 15.09
C GLY A 362 15.03 41.80 14.06
N PHE A 363 14.22 41.59 12.98
CA PHE A 363 14.01 42.62 11.96
C PHE A 363 13.22 43.78 12.48
N SER A 364 13.68 45.02 12.18
CA SER A 364 13.12 46.25 12.69
C SER A 364 12.26 47.04 11.69
N ASN A 365 12.49 46.88 10.39
CA ASN A 365 11.71 47.52 9.36
C ASN A 365 11.80 46.78 8.01
N ILE A 366 11.04 47.27 7.00
CA ILE A 366 11.08 46.82 5.61
C ILE A 366 11.61 47.97 4.75
N SER A 367 12.69 47.73 3.98
CA SER A 367 13.21 48.69 3.03
C SER A 367 12.51 48.57 1.68
N GLY A 368 11.72 49.58 1.29
CA GLY A 368 10.91 49.56 0.08
C GLY A 368 9.41 49.41 0.33
N ARG A 369 8.66 48.93 -0.65
CA ARG A 369 7.21 48.76 -0.55
C ARG A 369 6.85 47.50 0.19
N SER A 370 5.83 47.53 1.03
CA SER A 370 5.33 46.38 1.80
C SER A 370 4.13 45.68 1.17
N ASP A 371 3.59 46.21 0.05
CA ASP A 371 2.47 45.58 -0.67
C ASP A 371 2.84 44.22 -1.25
N LEU A 372 1.94 43.23 -1.09
CA LEU A 372 2.10 41.91 -1.64
C LEU A 372 1.34 41.80 -2.97
N ARG A 373 1.99 41.19 -3.96
CA ARG A 373 1.37 40.77 -5.23
C ARG A 373 0.61 39.45 -5.06
N PRO A 374 -0.31 39.11 -5.94
CA PRO A 374 -0.84 37.73 -6.02
C PRO A 374 0.30 36.73 -6.11
N ASN A 375 0.11 35.53 -5.54
CA ASN A 375 1.09 34.42 -5.49
C ASN A 375 2.38 34.76 -4.69
N VAL A 376 2.40 35.80 -3.88
CA VAL A 376 3.48 36.11 -2.94
C VAL A 376 2.98 35.96 -1.51
N THR A 377 3.63 35.08 -0.76
CA THR A 377 3.37 34.84 0.65
C THR A 377 4.58 35.27 1.49
N VAL A 378 4.41 36.14 2.46
CA VAL A 378 5.46 36.61 3.35
C VAL A 378 4.99 36.47 4.79
N TRP A 379 5.79 35.84 5.64
CA TRP A 379 5.50 35.66 7.07
C TRP A 379 6.56 36.34 7.90
N LEU A 380 6.12 37.29 8.79
CA LEU A 380 6.99 38.13 9.63
C LEU A 380 6.73 38.00 11.12
N GLN A 381 5.83 37.15 11.56
CA GLN A 381 5.44 37.00 12.98
C GLN A 381 6.67 36.83 13.86
N GLY A 382 6.63 37.39 15.07
CA GLY A 382 7.72 37.29 16.05
C GLY A 382 8.92 38.19 15.78
N ASN A 383 8.81 39.18 14.87
CA ASN A 383 9.82 40.21 14.66
C ASN A 383 9.44 41.52 15.37
N PRO A 384 10.40 42.36 15.80
CA PRO A 384 10.14 43.68 16.40
C PRO A 384 9.29 44.61 15.53
N LEU A 385 9.45 44.54 14.20
CA LEU A 385 8.66 45.33 13.24
C LEU A 385 7.15 45.03 13.29
N CYS A 386 6.75 43.92 13.83
CA CYS A 386 5.34 43.52 13.98
C CYS A 386 4.64 44.20 15.18
N SER A 387 5.38 44.97 15.98
CA SER A 387 4.80 45.82 17.02
C SER A 387 4.03 47.01 16.43
N ASP A 388 4.24 47.34 15.15
CA ASP A 388 3.58 48.44 14.44
C ASP A 388 2.29 47.89 13.75
N GLY A 389 1.12 48.35 14.18
CA GLY A 389 -0.20 47.86 13.77
C GLY A 389 -0.55 47.96 12.27
N ASN A 390 0.33 48.59 11.47
CA ASN A 390 0.15 48.77 10.03
C ASN A 390 0.48 47.52 9.17
N LEU A 391 1.04 46.48 9.75
CA LEU A 391 1.53 45.28 9.04
C LEU A 391 0.69 44.01 9.33
N LEU A 392 -0.60 44.17 9.65
CA LEU A 392 -1.49 43.06 10.04
C LEU A 392 -1.50 41.89 9.05
N ARG A 393 -1.36 42.10 7.74
CA ARG A 393 -1.31 41.05 6.71
C ARG A 393 -0.03 40.23 6.74
N LEU A 394 1.08 40.78 7.20
CA LEU A 394 2.40 40.13 7.22
C LEU A 394 2.72 39.55 8.60
N CYS A 395 2.04 40.07 9.65
CA CYS A 395 2.28 39.77 11.05
C CYS A 395 1.09 39.05 11.73
N GLY A 396 -0.02 38.80 11.02
CA GLY A 396 -1.21 38.15 11.56
C GLY A 396 -1.04 36.62 11.70
N PRO A 397 -1.97 35.95 12.41
CA PRO A 397 -1.94 34.49 12.49
C PRO A 397 -2.11 33.90 11.09
N ILE A 398 -1.41 32.79 10.82
CA ILE A 398 -1.52 32.03 9.59
C ILE A 398 -2.91 31.41 9.59
N THR A 399 -3.75 31.67 8.58
CA THR A 399 -4.97 30.94 8.33
C THR A 399 -4.66 29.74 7.43
N GLU A 400 -5.32 28.59 7.67
CA GLU A 400 -5.10 27.35 6.88
C GLU A 400 -5.37 27.52 5.37
N GLU A 401 -6.02 28.61 4.95
CA GLU A 401 -6.22 28.98 3.55
C GLU A 401 -4.92 29.34 2.81
N ASP A 402 -3.88 29.76 3.54
CA ASP A 402 -2.58 30.15 2.95
C ASP A 402 -1.70 28.98 2.53
N ILE A 403 -2.05 27.75 2.90
CA ILE A 403 -1.23 26.54 2.68
C ILE A 403 -1.76 25.68 1.51
N ASN A 404 -3.03 25.82 1.13
CA ASN A 404 -3.71 24.92 0.17
C ASN A 404 -4.22 25.59 -1.10
N GLN A 405 -3.34 26.21 -1.90
CA GLN A 405 -3.68 26.58 -3.28
C GLN A 405 -3.11 25.60 -4.29
N GLY A 406 -3.79 24.46 -4.46
CA GLY A 406 -3.49 23.46 -5.46
C GLY A 406 -4.74 22.74 -5.97
N SER A 407 -5.83 23.47 -6.26
CA SER A 407 -7.04 22.89 -6.84
C SER A 407 -7.09 23.15 -8.35
N THR A 408 -6.84 22.12 -9.14
CA THR A 408 -7.03 22.15 -10.59
C THR A 408 -8.52 22.11 -10.94
N ASN A 409 -9.05 23.20 -11.48
CA ASN A 409 -10.34 23.21 -12.15
C ASN A 409 -10.28 22.31 -13.40
N SER A 410 -10.91 21.15 -13.34
CA SER A 410 -11.17 20.32 -14.50
C SER A 410 -12.39 20.87 -15.26
N ASN A 411 -12.18 21.39 -16.47
CA ASN A 411 -13.24 21.67 -17.41
C ASN A 411 -14.03 20.38 -17.69
N THR A 412 -15.29 20.37 -17.30
CA THR A 412 -16.26 19.30 -17.59
C THR A 412 -16.51 19.22 -19.09
N THR A 413 -15.91 18.25 -19.75
CA THR A 413 -16.27 17.84 -21.11
C THR A 413 -17.56 17.03 -21.07
N ILE A 414 -18.51 17.37 -21.95
CA ILE A 414 -19.78 16.68 -22.14
C ILE A 414 -19.52 15.38 -22.92
N CYS A 415 -19.02 14.37 -22.23
CA CYS A 415 -18.85 13.01 -22.79
C CYS A 415 -19.57 12.02 -21.88
N SER A 416 -20.18 10.98 -22.46
CA SER A 416 -20.70 9.85 -21.67
C SER A 416 -19.55 9.09 -21.00
N ASP A 417 -19.71 8.67 -19.75
CA ASP A 417 -18.66 8.00 -18.97
C ASP A 417 -18.10 6.77 -19.69
N CYS A 418 -16.79 6.60 -19.63
CA CYS A 418 -16.13 5.41 -20.15
C CYS A 418 -16.49 4.18 -19.30
N PRO A 419 -16.81 3.03 -19.90
CA PRO A 419 -17.06 1.81 -19.15
C PRO A 419 -15.76 1.35 -18.47
N PRO A 420 -15.75 1.00 -17.16
CA PRO A 420 -14.56 0.46 -16.50
C PRO A 420 -14.04 -0.81 -17.20
N PRO A 421 -12.71 -1.01 -17.38
CA PRO A 421 -11.61 -0.23 -16.81
C PRO A 421 -11.04 0.87 -17.72
N TYR A 422 -11.81 1.34 -18.70
CA TYR A 422 -11.38 2.37 -19.64
C TYR A 422 -11.61 3.77 -19.05
N GLU A 423 -10.73 4.71 -19.41
CA GLU A 423 -10.80 6.12 -19.04
C GLU A 423 -10.68 7.01 -20.29
N PHE A 424 -11.07 8.28 -20.18
CA PHE A 424 -10.87 9.24 -21.27
C PHE A 424 -9.39 9.48 -21.53
N SER A 425 -8.97 9.21 -22.77
CA SER A 425 -7.64 9.58 -23.26
C SER A 425 -7.57 11.08 -23.51
N PRO A 426 -6.46 11.75 -23.16
CA PRO A 426 -6.25 13.18 -23.43
C PRO A 426 -6.01 13.52 -24.90
N GLU A 427 -6.23 12.63 -25.85
CA GLU A 427 -5.94 12.82 -27.28
C GLU A 427 -6.74 14.01 -27.86
N PRO A 428 -6.08 15.06 -28.39
CA PRO A 428 -6.74 16.31 -28.78
C PRO A 428 -7.61 16.19 -30.02
N LEU A 429 -7.33 15.22 -30.90
CA LEU A 429 -8.03 15.05 -32.19
C LEU A 429 -9.38 14.32 -32.05
N ARG A 430 -9.61 13.62 -30.95
CA ARG A 430 -10.87 12.91 -30.70
C ARG A 430 -11.36 13.16 -29.28
N ARG A 431 -12.35 14.03 -29.17
CA ARG A 431 -13.09 14.20 -27.93
C ARG A 431 -13.82 12.89 -27.61
N CYS A 432 -13.70 12.41 -26.36
CA CYS A 432 -14.39 11.20 -25.87
C CYS A 432 -13.85 9.85 -26.37
N PHE A 433 -12.54 9.71 -26.51
CA PHE A 433 -11.90 8.42 -26.76
C PHE A 433 -11.61 7.70 -25.44
N CYS A 434 -12.23 6.55 -25.21
CA CYS A 434 -12.00 5.71 -24.04
C CYS A 434 -10.87 4.71 -24.31
N ALA A 435 -9.86 4.70 -23.42
CA ALA A 435 -8.72 3.79 -23.52
C ALA A 435 -8.30 3.26 -22.13
N ALA A 436 -7.71 2.07 -22.09
CA ALA A 436 -7.19 1.52 -20.85
C ALA A 436 -5.78 2.06 -20.59
N PRO A 437 -5.54 2.83 -19.50
CA PRO A 437 -4.22 3.36 -19.20
C PRO A 437 -3.28 2.30 -18.61
N LEU A 438 -1.97 2.54 -18.76
CA LEU A 438 -0.95 1.94 -17.90
C LEU A 438 -0.79 2.85 -16.68
N LEU A 439 -0.84 2.26 -15.49
CA LEU A 439 -0.76 3.00 -14.23
C LEU A 439 0.65 2.88 -13.66
N VAL A 440 1.32 4.02 -13.48
CA VAL A 440 2.69 4.08 -12.98
C VAL A 440 2.75 4.96 -11.74
N GLY A 441 3.15 4.36 -10.62
CA GLY A 441 3.55 5.09 -9.42
C GLY A 441 5.00 5.50 -9.55
N TYR A 442 5.24 6.80 -9.50
CA TYR A 442 6.52 7.45 -9.77
C TYR A 442 6.90 8.38 -8.64
N ARG A 443 8.16 8.46 -8.29
CA ARG A 443 8.64 9.36 -7.23
C ARG A 443 9.93 10.06 -7.66
N LEU A 444 9.94 11.38 -7.60
CA LEU A 444 11.17 12.15 -7.64
C LEU A 444 11.83 12.09 -6.26
N LYS A 445 13.05 11.60 -6.19
CA LYS A 445 13.75 11.36 -4.91
C LYS A 445 14.40 12.61 -4.35
N SER A 446 14.82 13.52 -5.20
CA SER A 446 15.52 14.73 -4.79
C SER A 446 15.36 15.86 -5.82
N PRO A 447 14.12 16.36 -6.04
CA PRO A 447 13.90 17.45 -7.00
C PRO A 447 14.61 18.73 -6.56
N GLY A 448 14.97 19.56 -7.54
CA GLY A 448 15.65 20.83 -7.37
C GLY A 448 14.72 22.03 -7.15
N PHE A 449 13.49 21.83 -6.71
CA PHE A 449 12.47 22.85 -6.49
C PHE A 449 11.61 22.54 -5.27
N SER A 450 10.88 23.55 -4.78
CA SER A 450 9.91 23.42 -3.67
C SER A 450 8.45 23.54 -4.09
N ASP A 451 8.18 24.06 -5.31
CA ASP A 451 6.86 24.08 -5.93
C ASP A 451 6.95 23.39 -7.32
N PHE A 452 6.11 22.38 -7.53
CA PHE A 452 6.09 21.59 -8.78
C PHE A 452 5.21 22.21 -9.87
N VAL A 453 4.20 22.96 -9.49
CA VAL A 453 3.17 23.44 -10.41
C VAL A 453 3.76 24.17 -11.64
N PRO A 454 4.76 25.04 -11.49
CA PRO A 454 5.39 25.72 -12.63
C PRO A 454 6.10 24.79 -13.62
N TYR A 455 6.56 23.63 -13.15
CA TYR A 455 7.38 22.67 -13.91
C TYR A 455 6.59 21.50 -14.48
N ARG A 456 5.26 21.49 -14.30
CA ARG A 456 4.40 20.37 -14.70
C ARG A 456 4.51 20.04 -16.19
N SER A 457 4.41 21.04 -17.05
CA SER A 457 4.51 20.84 -18.52
C SER A 457 5.88 20.33 -18.95
N GLU A 458 6.96 20.86 -18.34
CA GLU A 458 8.33 20.42 -18.57
C GLU A 458 8.54 18.98 -18.14
N PHE A 459 7.98 18.59 -16.98
CA PHE A 459 7.98 17.20 -16.50
C PHE A 459 7.22 16.26 -17.45
N GLU A 460 6.03 16.65 -17.89
CA GLU A 460 5.24 15.85 -18.84
C GLU A 460 6.00 15.66 -20.17
N GLN A 461 6.69 16.69 -20.65
CA GLN A 461 7.53 16.62 -21.84
C GLN A 461 8.78 15.75 -21.61
N TYR A 462 9.45 15.87 -20.46
CA TYR A 462 10.59 15.05 -20.09
C TYR A 462 10.25 13.56 -20.10
N ILE A 463 9.18 13.17 -19.41
CA ILE A 463 8.76 11.75 -19.33
C ILE A 463 8.31 11.21 -20.68
N THR A 464 7.49 11.95 -21.42
CA THR A 464 6.99 11.49 -22.72
C THR A 464 8.08 11.38 -23.79
N SER A 465 9.03 12.34 -23.82
CA SER A 465 10.18 12.26 -24.72
C SER A 465 11.11 11.10 -24.35
N GLY A 466 11.37 10.88 -23.05
CA GLY A 466 12.16 9.75 -22.57
C GLY A 466 11.57 8.40 -22.93
N LEU A 467 10.24 8.31 -22.99
CA LEU A 467 9.50 7.10 -23.37
C LEU A 467 9.19 7.02 -24.88
N SER A 468 9.58 8.01 -25.69
CA SER A 468 9.19 8.12 -27.11
C SER A 468 7.67 8.05 -27.31
N LEU A 469 6.93 8.77 -26.48
CA LEU A 469 5.47 8.93 -26.52
C LEU A 469 5.10 10.37 -26.89
N ASN A 470 3.88 10.57 -27.39
CA ASN A 470 3.35 11.93 -27.57
C ASN A 470 2.94 12.55 -26.24
N LEU A 471 3.03 13.87 -26.11
CA LEU A 471 2.71 14.59 -24.88
C LEU A 471 1.30 14.29 -24.36
N TYR A 472 0.30 14.19 -25.24
CA TYR A 472 -1.08 13.87 -24.89
C TYR A 472 -1.30 12.42 -24.44
N GLN A 473 -0.32 11.53 -24.56
CA GLN A 473 -0.44 10.16 -24.07
C GLN A 473 -0.20 10.06 -22.56
N LEU A 474 0.30 11.11 -21.92
CA LEU A 474 0.51 11.18 -20.49
C LEU A 474 -0.56 12.06 -19.84
N ARG A 475 -1.14 11.56 -18.74
CA ARG A 475 -1.91 12.34 -17.77
C ARG A 475 -1.29 12.17 -16.39
N LEU A 476 -0.90 13.27 -15.79
CA LEU A 476 -0.56 13.32 -14.38
C LEU A 476 -1.88 13.34 -13.58
N ASP A 477 -2.17 12.24 -12.91
CA ASP A 477 -3.42 12.04 -12.16
C ASP A 477 -3.41 12.80 -10.83
N SER A 478 -2.32 12.65 -10.08
CA SER A 478 -2.10 13.37 -8.82
C SER A 478 -0.61 13.43 -8.47
N PHE A 479 -0.26 14.35 -7.57
CA PHE A 479 1.07 14.43 -6.98
C PHE A 479 0.97 14.88 -5.51
N GLN A 480 1.93 14.43 -4.70
CA GLN A 480 1.98 14.74 -3.27
C GLN A 480 3.42 14.82 -2.77
N TRP A 481 3.73 15.86 -2.00
CA TRP A 481 5.00 15.97 -1.31
C TRP A 481 5.08 14.98 -0.14
N GLN A 482 6.22 14.36 0.02
CA GLN A 482 6.55 13.45 1.12
C GLN A 482 7.70 14.00 1.95
N LYS A 483 7.88 13.48 3.18
CA LYS A 483 9.01 13.85 4.04
C LYS A 483 10.35 13.63 3.33
N GLY A 484 11.29 14.57 3.46
CA GLY A 484 12.61 14.55 2.84
C GLY A 484 12.62 14.99 1.38
N PRO A 485 12.12 16.19 1.08
CA PRO A 485 11.58 16.78 -0.15
C PRO A 485 11.51 15.81 -1.34
N ARG A 486 10.64 14.83 -1.24
CA ARG A 486 10.34 13.85 -2.30
C ARG A 486 8.95 14.12 -2.86
N LEU A 487 8.80 13.95 -4.17
CA LEU A 487 7.52 14.18 -4.83
C LEU A 487 6.99 12.89 -5.42
N ARG A 488 5.94 12.34 -4.81
CA ARG A 488 5.23 11.16 -5.31
C ARG A 488 4.19 11.56 -6.34
N MET A 489 4.12 10.83 -7.43
CA MET A 489 3.23 11.10 -8.55
C MET A 489 2.53 9.82 -9.02
N TYR A 490 1.34 9.98 -9.56
CA TYR A 490 0.60 8.92 -10.24
C TYR A 490 0.42 9.31 -11.71
N LEU A 491 1.04 8.53 -12.58
CA LEU A 491 1.08 8.76 -14.03
C LEU A 491 0.17 7.74 -14.72
N LYS A 492 -0.61 8.21 -15.67
CA LYS A 492 -1.45 7.39 -16.56
C LYS A 492 -1.00 7.57 -17.99
N PHE A 493 -0.59 6.47 -18.63
CA PHE A 493 -0.20 6.49 -20.05
C PHE A 493 -1.30 5.87 -20.89
N PHE A 494 -1.68 6.55 -21.95
CA PHE A 494 -2.77 6.15 -22.84
C PHE A 494 -2.25 5.72 -24.21
N PRO A 495 -2.83 4.67 -24.85
CA PRO A 495 -2.52 4.30 -26.23
C PRO A 495 -3.02 5.34 -27.22
N VAL A 496 -2.40 5.42 -28.40
CA VAL A 496 -2.86 6.25 -29.52
C VAL A 496 -3.97 5.52 -30.25
N PHE A 497 -5.00 6.25 -30.68
CA PHE A 497 -6.08 5.70 -31.48
C PHE A 497 -5.57 5.15 -32.82
N GLY A 498 -5.93 3.93 -33.16
CA GLY A 498 -5.63 3.33 -34.46
C GLY A 498 -4.21 2.80 -34.66
N SER A 499 -3.38 2.69 -33.60
CA SER A 499 -2.04 2.12 -33.69
C SER A 499 -2.00 0.61 -34.03
N ASN A 500 -3.15 -0.07 -34.00
CA ASN A 500 -3.30 -1.49 -34.35
C ASN A 500 -4.49 -1.72 -35.28
N ALA A 501 -4.38 -2.70 -36.16
CA ALA A 501 -5.40 -3.06 -37.19
C ALA A 501 -6.78 -3.46 -36.61
N ASN A 502 -6.94 -3.57 -35.31
CA ASN A 502 -8.13 -4.01 -34.59
C ASN A 502 -8.76 -2.93 -33.69
N ASN A 503 -8.66 -1.64 -33.98
CA ASN A 503 -9.26 -0.56 -33.17
C ASN A 503 -9.03 -0.72 -31.66
N SER A 504 -7.81 -1.10 -31.22
CA SER A 504 -7.59 -1.48 -29.83
C SER A 504 -7.43 -0.24 -28.97
N PHE A 505 -8.31 -0.11 -27.99
CA PHE A 505 -8.28 0.87 -26.90
C PHE A 505 -7.22 0.51 -25.84
N ILE A 506 -6.23 -0.32 -26.18
CA ILE A 506 -5.16 -0.82 -25.34
C ILE A 506 -3.80 -0.76 -26.05
N PHE A 507 -2.72 -0.65 -25.28
CA PHE A 507 -1.37 -0.82 -25.83
C PHE A 507 -1.15 -2.26 -26.31
N ASN A 508 -0.36 -2.42 -27.38
CA ASN A 508 0.09 -3.75 -27.78
C ASN A 508 1.10 -4.32 -26.77
N ARG A 509 1.31 -5.64 -26.82
CA ARG A 509 2.19 -6.36 -25.87
C ARG A 509 3.63 -5.89 -25.91
N SER A 510 4.16 -5.59 -27.09
CA SER A 510 5.56 -5.13 -27.25
C SER A 510 5.74 -3.74 -26.65
N GLU A 511 4.77 -2.87 -26.81
CA GLU A 511 4.81 -1.50 -26.28
C GLU A 511 4.71 -1.48 -24.76
N VAL A 512 3.84 -2.29 -24.15
CA VAL A 512 3.78 -2.43 -22.69
C VAL A 512 5.11 -2.94 -22.13
N ARG A 513 5.73 -3.93 -22.78
CA ARG A 513 7.04 -4.44 -22.37
C ARG A 513 8.12 -3.40 -22.53
N ARG A 514 8.11 -2.63 -23.62
CA ARG A 514 9.06 -1.55 -23.87
C ARG A 514 8.95 -0.46 -22.80
N ILE A 515 7.74 0.07 -22.56
CA ILE A 515 7.50 1.12 -21.56
C ILE A 515 7.93 0.64 -20.17
N ARG A 516 7.53 -0.59 -19.78
CA ARG A 516 7.96 -1.16 -18.51
C ARG A 516 9.48 -1.28 -18.43
N GLY A 517 10.14 -1.79 -19.48
CA GLY A 517 11.59 -1.94 -19.55
C GLY A 517 12.33 -0.62 -19.42
N MET A 518 11.79 0.47 -19.99
CA MET A 518 12.37 1.81 -19.84
C MET A 518 12.40 2.25 -18.37
N PHE A 519 11.33 2.00 -17.60
CA PHE A 519 11.27 2.32 -16.18
C PHE A 519 12.11 1.37 -15.33
N THR A 520 12.01 0.05 -15.53
CA THR A 520 12.67 -0.96 -14.69
C THR A 520 14.16 -1.10 -14.96
N GLY A 521 14.62 -0.71 -16.17
CA GLY A 521 16.02 -0.68 -16.56
C GLY A 521 16.69 0.68 -16.35
N TRP A 522 15.98 1.68 -15.78
CA TRP A 522 16.48 3.07 -15.63
C TRP A 522 16.99 3.70 -16.94
N ASN A 523 16.30 3.39 -18.05
CA ASN A 523 16.65 3.88 -19.38
C ASN A 523 16.08 5.28 -19.69
N ILE A 524 15.28 5.86 -18.80
CA ILE A 524 14.89 7.27 -18.88
C ILE A 524 16.05 8.06 -18.30
N ARG A 525 16.63 8.96 -19.12
CA ARG A 525 17.78 9.78 -18.70
C ARG A 525 17.36 10.71 -17.56
N ASP A 526 18.15 10.75 -16.47
CA ASP A 526 17.93 11.70 -15.40
C ASP A 526 18.06 13.14 -15.93
N GLU A 527 17.26 14.05 -15.42
CA GLU A 527 17.23 15.46 -15.80
C GLU A 527 17.53 16.29 -14.56
N ASP A 528 18.36 17.33 -14.74
CA ASP A 528 18.98 18.08 -13.63
C ASP A 528 17.96 18.71 -12.68
N LEU A 529 16.83 19.22 -13.20
CA LEU A 529 15.79 19.87 -12.39
C LEU A 529 14.97 18.87 -11.59
N PHE A 530 14.61 17.73 -12.20
CA PHE A 530 13.76 16.72 -11.56
C PHE A 530 14.56 15.78 -10.68
N GLY A 531 15.85 15.62 -10.94
CA GLY A 531 16.74 14.72 -10.23
C GLY A 531 16.39 13.24 -10.43
N PRO A 532 16.95 12.34 -9.59
CA PRO A 532 16.73 10.91 -9.76
C PRO A 532 15.29 10.51 -9.44
N TYR A 533 14.76 9.63 -10.29
CA TYR A 533 13.44 9.06 -10.07
C TYR A 533 13.47 7.66 -9.44
N GLU A 534 12.31 7.21 -9.02
CA GLU A 534 12.06 5.87 -8.51
C GLU A 534 10.72 5.34 -9.01
N LEU A 535 10.73 4.09 -9.46
CA LEU A 535 9.52 3.37 -9.83
C LEU A 535 8.91 2.75 -8.56
N MET A 536 7.74 3.23 -8.15
CA MET A 536 7.01 2.72 -6.97
C MET A 536 6.17 1.49 -7.31
N ASN A 537 5.44 1.56 -8.41
CA ASN A 537 4.68 0.44 -8.95
C ASN A 537 4.45 0.61 -10.45
N PHE A 538 4.16 -0.51 -11.11
CA PHE A 538 3.73 -0.56 -12.51
C PHE A 538 2.54 -1.52 -12.58
N THR A 539 1.33 -0.96 -12.59
CA THR A 539 0.10 -1.73 -12.49
C THR A 539 -0.54 -1.91 -13.85
N LEU A 540 -0.78 -3.14 -14.20
CA LEU A 540 -1.50 -3.54 -15.41
C LEU A 540 -2.95 -3.85 -15.05
N LEU A 541 -3.88 -3.22 -15.73
CA LEU A 541 -5.30 -3.54 -15.66
C LEU A 541 -5.56 -4.94 -16.26
N ASP A 542 -6.67 -5.55 -15.89
CA ASP A 542 -7.04 -6.92 -16.31
C ASP A 542 -7.03 -7.13 -17.83
N VAL A 543 -7.28 -6.09 -18.59
CA VAL A 543 -7.23 -6.10 -20.08
C VAL A 543 -5.81 -6.39 -20.62
N TYR A 544 -4.78 -6.23 -19.80
CA TYR A 544 -3.38 -6.52 -20.15
C TYR A 544 -2.87 -7.86 -19.59
N ARG A 545 -3.74 -8.72 -19.04
CA ARG A 545 -3.34 -10.03 -18.43
C ARG A 545 -2.46 -10.87 -19.35
N ASP A 546 -2.75 -10.85 -20.64
CA ASP A 546 -2.04 -11.67 -21.62
C ASP A 546 -0.65 -11.12 -21.99
N VAL A 547 -0.28 -9.92 -21.57
CA VAL A 547 1.04 -9.32 -21.86
C VAL A 547 2.17 -10.09 -21.17
N PHE A 548 1.89 -10.57 -19.95
CA PHE A 548 2.75 -11.46 -19.18
C PHE A 548 1.92 -12.67 -18.78
N PRO A 549 1.77 -13.67 -19.66
CA PRO A 549 0.94 -14.82 -19.35
C PRO A 549 1.48 -15.50 -18.10
N SER A 550 0.70 -15.50 -17.05
CA SER A 550 0.85 -16.50 -15.99
C SER A 550 0.71 -17.83 -16.70
N ALA A 551 1.73 -18.72 -16.59
CA ALA A 551 1.71 -20.01 -17.26
C ALA A 551 0.36 -20.67 -17.01
N SER A 552 -0.51 -20.65 -18.00
CA SER A 552 -1.65 -21.55 -18.05
C SER A 552 -1.08 -22.97 -17.98
N PRO A 553 -1.66 -23.92 -17.27
CA PRO A 553 -1.25 -25.28 -17.40
C PRO A 553 -1.26 -25.59 -18.90
N SER A 554 -0.10 -25.87 -19.46
CA SER A 554 0.05 -26.24 -20.86
C SER A 554 -0.90 -27.41 -21.07
N GLY A 555 -2.02 -27.18 -21.71
CA GLY A 555 -2.88 -28.25 -22.18
C GLY A 555 -1.99 -29.16 -23.01
N LEU A 556 -2.04 -30.46 -22.70
CA LEU A 556 -1.33 -31.50 -23.42
C LEU A 556 -1.43 -31.20 -24.92
N SER A 557 -0.30 -31.25 -25.63
CA SER A 557 -0.26 -31.03 -27.07
C SER A 557 -1.32 -31.91 -27.77
N LYS A 558 -1.94 -31.42 -28.84
CA LYS A 558 -2.94 -32.20 -29.59
C LYS A 558 -2.46 -33.62 -29.91
N GLY A 559 -1.15 -33.81 -30.11
CA GLY A 559 -0.52 -35.09 -30.27
C GLY A 559 -0.46 -35.94 -28.99
N ALA A 560 -0.21 -35.30 -27.84
CA ALA A 560 -0.23 -35.99 -26.53
C ALA A 560 -1.65 -36.38 -26.14
N VAL A 561 -2.66 -35.53 -26.43
CA VAL A 561 -4.09 -35.87 -26.23
C VAL A 561 -4.52 -37.01 -27.12
N ALA A 562 -4.13 -36.99 -28.41
CA ALA A 562 -4.36 -38.14 -29.33
C ALA A 562 -3.66 -39.41 -28.88
N GLY A 563 -2.40 -39.33 -28.35
CA GLY A 563 -1.67 -40.44 -27.79
C GLY A 563 -2.31 -41.02 -26.53
N ILE A 564 -2.81 -40.15 -25.63
CA ILE A 564 -3.54 -40.57 -24.42
C ILE A 564 -4.89 -41.18 -24.76
N VAL A 565 -5.63 -40.63 -25.74
CA VAL A 565 -6.91 -41.20 -26.20
C VAL A 565 -6.70 -42.54 -26.86
N LEU A 566 -5.70 -42.69 -27.75
CA LEU A 566 -5.37 -43.98 -28.36
C LEU A 566 -4.86 -45.00 -27.34
N GLY A 567 -4.00 -44.55 -26.38
CA GLY A 567 -3.55 -45.40 -25.29
C GLY A 567 -4.65 -45.83 -24.33
N SER A 568 -5.59 -44.92 -24.02
CA SER A 568 -6.76 -45.25 -23.17
C SER A 568 -7.73 -46.21 -23.84
N VAL A 569 -7.96 -46.07 -25.18
CA VAL A 569 -8.77 -47.01 -25.97
C VAL A 569 -8.10 -48.37 -26.02
N ALA A 570 -6.79 -48.44 -26.26
CA ALA A 570 -6.04 -49.71 -26.23
C ALA A 570 -6.06 -50.37 -24.85
N ALA A 571 -5.91 -49.57 -23.78
CA ALA A 571 -6.02 -50.03 -22.40
C ALA A 571 -7.44 -50.51 -22.06
N ALA A 572 -8.46 -49.82 -22.53
CA ALA A 572 -9.87 -50.25 -22.36
C ALA A 572 -10.18 -51.56 -23.07
N VAL A 573 -9.66 -51.75 -24.31
CA VAL A 573 -9.80 -53.01 -25.08
C VAL A 573 -9.06 -54.15 -24.40
N THR A 574 -7.83 -53.94 -23.90
CA THR A 574 -7.10 -54.94 -23.14
C THR A 574 -7.74 -55.27 -21.80
N LEU A 575 -8.29 -54.23 -21.10
CA LEU A 575 -8.98 -54.43 -19.83
C LEU A 575 -10.29 -55.19 -20.00
N THR A 576 -11.07 -54.89 -21.10
CA THR A 576 -12.27 -55.66 -21.41
C THR A 576 -11.98 -57.09 -21.80
N ALA A 577 -10.87 -57.37 -22.53
CA ALA A 577 -10.40 -58.71 -22.80
C ALA A 577 -9.99 -59.47 -21.53
N ILE A 578 -9.28 -58.79 -20.60
CA ILE A 578 -8.89 -59.33 -19.31
C ILE A 578 -10.11 -59.58 -18.42
N ILE A 579 -11.10 -58.68 -18.41
CA ILE A 579 -12.35 -58.80 -17.67
C ILE A 579 -13.18 -59.95 -18.23
N ALA A 580 -13.26 -60.12 -19.54
CA ALA A 580 -13.91 -61.27 -20.19
C ALA A 580 -13.23 -62.60 -19.80
N LEU A 581 -11.91 -62.63 -19.76
CA LEU A 581 -11.12 -63.77 -19.29
C LEU A 581 -11.32 -64.06 -17.78
N ILE A 582 -11.42 -63.00 -16.96
CA ILE A 582 -11.69 -63.12 -15.52
C ILE A 582 -13.14 -63.58 -15.27
N ILE A 583 -14.09 -63.10 -16.05
CA ILE A 583 -15.51 -63.52 -15.97
C ILE A 583 -15.63 -64.98 -16.40
N MET A 584 -14.93 -65.43 -17.45
CA MET A 584 -14.89 -66.82 -17.81
C MET A 584 -14.21 -67.70 -16.74
N ARG A 585 -13.15 -67.24 -16.10
CA ARG A 585 -12.52 -67.92 -14.93
C ARG A 585 -13.36 -67.85 -13.66
N LYS A 586 -14.16 -66.79 -13.42
CA LYS A 586 -15.03 -66.65 -12.24
C LYS A 586 -16.31 -67.46 -12.33
N ARG A 587 -16.78 -67.85 -13.53
CA ARG A 587 -17.89 -68.80 -13.67
C ARG A 587 -17.54 -70.23 -13.21
N MET A 588 -16.27 -70.48 -12.96
CA MET A 588 -15.79 -71.83 -12.53
C MET A 588 -15.46 -71.93 -11.03
N ARG A 589 -15.54 -70.88 -10.23
CA ARG A 589 -15.33 -70.94 -8.77
C ARG A 589 -16.29 -70.03 -8.07
N GLY A 590 -17.36 -70.61 -7.54
CA GLY A 590 -18.24 -69.92 -6.61
C GLY A 590 -17.65 -69.77 -5.21
N TYR A 591 -18.21 -68.85 -4.50
CA TYR A 591 -18.24 -68.58 -3.05
C TYR A 591 -17.04 -67.85 -2.40
N SER A 592 -17.50 -66.76 -1.74
CA SER A 592 -16.96 -66.13 -0.51
C SER A 592 -15.77 -65.17 -0.60
N ALA A 593 -16.02 -63.85 -0.42
CA ALA A 593 -15.60 -63.12 0.78
C ALA A 593 -15.85 -61.63 0.61
N VAL A 594 -16.49 -61.09 1.60
CA VAL A 594 -16.69 -59.65 1.87
C VAL A 594 -15.33 -58.96 2.03
N ALA A 595 -14.99 -57.95 1.23
CA ALA A 595 -13.81 -57.15 1.41
C ALA A 595 -14.16 -55.68 1.64
N ARG A 596 -13.81 -55.24 2.82
CA ARG A 596 -13.88 -53.89 3.34
C ARG A 596 -13.38 -52.82 2.36
N ARG A 597 -14.22 -51.88 2.05
CA ARG A 597 -13.86 -50.59 1.40
C ARG A 597 -13.15 -49.71 2.45
N LYS A 598 -11.82 -49.53 2.30
CA LYS A 598 -11.09 -48.52 3.07
C LYS A 598 -11.50 -47.13 2.55
N ARG A 599 -12.33 -46.41 3.29
CA ARG A 599 -12.51 -44.98 3.17
C ARG A 599 -11.22 -44.30 3.68
N SER A 600 -10.57 -43.52 2.85
CA SER A 600 -9.59 -42.54 3.29
C SER A 600 -10.35 -41.43 4.02
N SER A 601 -10.33 -41.42 5.34
CA SER A 601 -10.86 -40.35 6.15
C SER A 601 -9.86 -39.19 6.11
N LYS A 602 -10.21 -38.08 5.44
CA LYS A 602 -9.65 -36.77 5.79
C LYS A 602 -9.94 -36.54 7.28
N ALA A 603 -8.96 -36.10 8.02
CA ALA A 603 -9.12 -35.77 9.42
C ALA A 603 -10.22 -34.72 9.55
N SER A 604 -11.28 -35.05 10.26
CA SER A 604 -12.37 -34.12 10.60
C SER A 604 -11.77 -32.97 11.42
N LEU A 605 -11.99 -31.75 10.98
CA LEU A 605 -11.62 -30.53 11.72
C LEU A 605 -12.41 -30.53 13.03
N LYS A 606 -11.75 -30.79 14.16
CA LYS A 606 -12.37 -30.65 15.49
C LYS A 606 -11.90 -29.34 16.11
N ILE A 607 -12.81 -28.38 16.23
CA ILE A 607 -12.56 -27.11 16.93
C ILE A 607 -13.35 -27.17 18.23
N GLU A 608 -12.65 -26.98 19.36
CA GLU A 608 -13.29 -26.99 20.68
C GLU A 608 -14.28 -25.80 20.78
N GLY A 609 -15.50 -26.08 21.30
CA GLY A 609 -16.53 -25.08 21.56
C GLY A 609 -17.49 -24.80 20.40
N VAL A 610 -17.27 -25.33 19.18
CA VAL A 610 -18.17 -25.09 18.03
C VAL A 610 -18.74 -26.41 17.51
N LYS A 611 -20.07 -26.47 17.30
CA LYS A 611 -20.75 -27.67 16.80
C LYS A 611 -20.43 -27.93 15.34
N SER A 612 -20.00 -29.16 15.01
CA SER A 612 -19.90 -29.62 13.62
C SER A 612 -21.26 -30.14 13.17
N PHE A 613 -21.79 -29.63 12.06
CA PHE A 613 -22.99 -30.09 11.38
C PHE A 613 -22.64 -30.91 10.16
N THR A 614 -23.43 -31.92 9.85
CA THR A 614 -23.31 -32.67 8.60
C THR A 614 -23.99 -31.92 7.45
N TYR A 615 -23.54 -32.18 6.22
CA TYR A 615 -24.21 -31.65 5.03
C TYR A 615 -25.67 -31.99 4.98
N ALA A 616 -26.02 -33.23 5.33
CA ALA A 616 -27.42 -33.71 5.34
C ALA A 616 -28.32 -32.95 6.32
N GLU A 617 -27.80 -32.60 7.53
CA GLU A 617 -28.56 -31.79 8.51
C GLU A 617 -28.85 -30.40 7.97
N LEU A 618 -27.88 -29.75 7.31
CA LEU A 618 -28.04 -28.39 6.78
C LEU A 618 -28.86 -28.37 5.48
N ALA A 619 -28.77 -29.40 4.66
CA ALA A 619 -29.64 -29.56 3.51
C ALA A 619 -31.11 -29.74 3.90
N LEU A 620 -31.36 -30.57 4.93
CA LEU A 620 -32.73 -30.73 5.49
C LEU A 620 -33.24 -29.41 6.08
N ALA A 621 -32.43 -28.69 6.84
CA ALA A 621 -32.78 -27.43 7.47
C ALA A 621 -33.15 -26.32 6.45
N THR A 622 -32.67 -26.39 5.23
CA THR A 622 -32.84 -25.37 4.17
C THR A 622 -33.68 -25.84 2.98
N ASP A 623 -34.38 -26.95 3.12
CA ASP A 623 -35.12 -27.60 2.01
C ASP A 623 -34.22 -27.81 0.76
N ASN A 624 -33.08 -28.46 0.95
CA ASN A 624 -32.01 -28.65 -0.04
C ASN A 624 -31.46 -27.36 -0.68
N PHE A 625 -31.28 -26.33 0.17
CA PHE A 625 -30.82 -25.01 -0.28
C PHE A 625 -31.71 -24.38 -1.35
N ASN A 626 -33.01 -24.52 -1.15
CA ASN A 626 -34.03 -23.99 -2.04
C ASN A 626 -33.88 -22.47 -2.18
N SER A 627 -34.12 -21.96 -3.36
CA SER A 627 -34.07 -20.51 -3.63
C SER A 627 -35.05 -19.68 -2.79
N SER A 628 -36.17 -20.30 -2.32
CA SER A 628 -37.13 -19.65 -1.42
C SER A 628 -36.57 -19.41 -0.01
N THR A 629 -35.59 -20.18 0.42
CA THR A 629 -34.92 -20.02 1.71
C THR A 629 -33.67 -19.14 1.64
N GLN A 630 -33.26 -18.71 0.42
CA GLN A 630 -32.12 -17.82 0.24
C GLN A 630 -32.47 -16.40 0.72
N ILE A 631 -31.75 -15.90 1.72
CA ILE A 631 -31.92 -14.57 2.32
C ILE A 631 -30.82 -13.58 1.93
N GLY A 632 -29.74 -14.05 1.32
CA GLY A 632 -28.63 -13.18 0.90
C GLY A 632 -27.71 -13.86 -0.10
N GLN A 633 -26.92 -13.02 -0.82
CA GLN A 633 -25.88 -13.47 -1.72
C GLN A 633 -24.78 -12.42 -1.75
N GLY A 634 -23.51 -12.84 -1.68
CA GLY A 634 -22.34 -11.99 -1.72
C GLY A 634 -21.16 -12.67 -2.40
N GLY A 635 -20.01 -12.04 -2.39
CA GLY A 635 -18.78 -12.57 -3.01
C GLY A 635 -18.27 -13.87 -2.40
N TYR A 636 -18.71 -14.20 -1.19
CA TYR A 636 -18.33 -15.42 -0.45
C TYR A 636 -19.26 -16.61 -0.68
N GLY A 637 -20.43 -16.36 -1.24
CA GLY A 637 -21.45 -17.39 -1.45
C GLY A 637 -22.87 -16.91 -1.16
N LYS A 638 -23.74 -17.88 -0.86
CA LYS A 638 -25.15 -17.65 -0.59
C LYS A 638 -25.48 -17.89 0.88
N VAL A 639 -26.41 -17.09 1.41
CA VAL A 639 -26.92 -17.24 2.79
C VAL A 639 -28.38 -17.73 2.73
N TYR A 640 -28.66 -18.77 3.50
CA TYR A 640 -29.98 -19.41 3.57
C TYR A 640 -30.52 -19.32 4.99
N LYS A 641 -31.84 -19.13 5.13
CA LYS A 641 -32.55 -19.31 6.37
C LYS A 641 -32.88 -20.80 6.52
N GLY A 642 -32.50 -21.38 7.64
CA GLY A 642 -32.75 -22.78 7.94
C GLY A 642 -33.44 -22.98 9.29
N THR A 643 -34.15 -24.10 9.46
CA THR A 643 -34.68 -24.51 10.76
C THR A 643 -34.06 -25.84 11.12
N LEU A 644 -33.26 -25.87 12.18
CA LEU A 644 -32.61 -27.08 12.67
C LEU A 644 -33.65 -28.05 13.26
N GLY A 645 -33.29 -29.32 13.36
CA GLY A 645 -34.14 -30.35 13.98
C GLY A 645 -34.55 -30.06 15.44
N SER A 646 -33.84 -29.13 16.10
CA SER A 646 -34.21 -28.59 17.45
C SER A 646 -35.30 -27.52 17.41
N GLY A 647 -35.76 -27.10 16.23
CA GLY A 647 -36.66 -25.96 16.07
C GLY A 647 -35.95 -24.60 16.03
N THR A 648 -34.64 -24.56 16.20
CA THR A 648 -33.85 -23.32 16.18
C THR A 648 -33.74 -22.78 14.76
N VAL A 649 -34.10 -21.51 14.54
CA VAL A 649 -33.93 -20.82 13.26
C VAL A 649 -32.51 -20.29 13.16
N VAL A 650 -31.85 -20.55 12.04
CA VAL A 650 -30.45 -20.24 11.82
C VAL A 650 -30.24 -19.59 10.45
N ALA A 651 -29.13 -18.87 10.30
CA ALA A 651 -28.62 -18.40 9.01
C ALA A 651 -27.40 -19.26 8.58
N ILE A 652 -27.46 -19.84 7.38
CA ILE A 652 -26.43 -20.74 6.86
C ILE A 652 -25.74 -20.10 5.66
N LYS A 653 -24.48 -19.69 5.85
CA LYS A 653 -23.62 -19.11 4.82
C LYS A 653 -22.88 -20.24 4.11
N ARG A 654 -23.26 -20.57 2.88
CA ARG A 654 -22.65 -21.62 2.06
C ARG A 654 -21.62 -21.01 1.13
N ALA A 655 -20.37 -21.48 1.19
CA ALA A 655 -19.30 -21.01 0.32
C ALA A 655 -19.55 -21.38 -1.14
N GLN A 656 -19.03 -20.57 -2.07
CA GLN A 656 -19.11 -20.88 -3.50
C GLN A 656 -18.06 -21.93 -3.87
N GLU A 657 -18.48 -22.98 -4.54
CA GLU A 657 -17.62 -24.10 -4.97
C GLU A 657 -16.43 -23.61 -5.81
N GLY A 658 -15.20 -24.02 -5.45
CA GLY A 658 -13.97 -23.71 -6.18
C GLY A 658 -13.29 -22.37 -5.83
N SER A 659 -13.77 -21.62 -4.85
CA SER A 659 -13.13 -20.37 -4.39
C SER A 659 -12.02 -20.67 -3.37
N LEU A 660 -10.75 -20.60 -3.82
CA LEU A 660 -9.58 -20.67 -2.90
C LEU A 660 -9.55 -19.55 -1.84
N GLN A 661 -10.22 -18.44 -2.10
CA GLN A 661 -10.36 -17.31 -1.16
C GLN A 661 -11.36 -17.66 -0.06
N GLY A 662 -12.41 -18.40 -0.38
CA GLY A 662 -13.45 -18.83 0.56
C GLY A 662 -12.92 -19.74 1.67
N GLU A 663 -11.99 -20.66 1.37
CA GLU A 663 -11.43 -21.59 2.36
C GLU A 663 -10.67 -20.87 3.48
N LYS A 664 -9.84 -19.88 3.13
CA LYS A 664 -9.09 -19.11 4.13
C LYS A 664 -9.98 -18.23 4.99
N GLU A 665 -11.00 -17.63 4.40
CA GLU A 665 -11.95 -16.78 5.10
C GLU A 665 -12.87 -17.61 6.00
N PHE A 666 -13.30 -18.79 5.54
CA PHE A 666 -14.02 -19.78 6.31
C PHE A 666 -13.27 -20.20 7.60
N LEU A 667 -11.99 -20.56 7.48
CA LEU A 667 -11.17 -20.94 8.65
C LEU A 667 -10.95 -19.75 9.60
N THR A 668 -10.68 -18.55 9.07
CA THR A 668 -10.50 -17.33 9.88
C THR A 668 -11.77 -17.01 10.66
N GLU A 669 -12.93 -17.10 10.04
CA GLU A 669 -14.22 -16.78 10.68
C GLU A 669 -14.56 -17.78 11.79
N ILE A 670 -14.28 -19.07 11.60
CA ILE A 670 -14.45 -20.09 12.65
C ILE A 670 -13.47 -19.84 13.81
N GLU A 671 -12.19 -19.64 13.51
CA GLU A 671 -11.14 -19.44 14.51
C GLU A 671 -11.45 -18.25 15.42
N LEU A 672 -11.91 -17.15 14.84
CA LEU A 672 -12.23 -15.95 15.59
C LEU A 672 -13.54 -16.10 16.38
N LEU A 673 -14.64 -16.47 15.73
CA LEU A 673 -15.97 -16.50 16.36
C LEU A 673 -16.16 -17.66 17.35
N SER A 674 -15.32 -18.70 17.30
CA SER A 674 -15.35 -19.78 18.30
C SER A 674 -15.01 -19.31 19.72
N ARG A 675 -14.28 -18.20 19.85
CA ARG A 675 -13.80 -17.64 21.13
C ARG A 675 -14.39 -16.27 21.47
N LEU A 676 -15.10 -15.62 20.52
CA LEU A 676 -15.66 -14.29 20.74
C LEU A 676 -17.14 -14.40 21.13
N HIS A 677 -17.49 -13.87 22.31
CA HIS A 677 -18.86 -13.84 22.81
C HIS A 677 -19.18 -12.44 23.33
N HIS A 678 -19.95 -11.67 22.57
CA HIS A 678 -20.41 -10.36 22.98
C HIS A 678 -21.81 -10.07 22.40
N ARG A 679 -22.65 -9.36 23.14
CA ARG A 679 -24.05 -9.09 22.75
C ARG A 679 -24.16 -8.33 21.41
N ASN A 680 -23.16 -7.55 21.03
CA ASN A 680 -23.11 -6.78 19.78
C ASN A 680 -22.22 -7.42 18.70
N LEU A 681 -21.93 -8.73 18.82
CA LEU A 681 -21.28 -9.54 17.79
C LEU A 681 -22.21 -10.70 17.42
N VAL A 682 -22.17 -11.12 16.16
CA VAL A 682 -22.95 -12.30 15.71
C VAL A 682 -22.36 -13.58 16.30
N SER A 683 -23.20 -14.50 16.74
CA SER A 683 -22.78 -15.78 17.31
C SER A 683 -22.69 -16.86 16.24
N LEU A 684 -21.56 -17.54 16.19
CA LEU A 684 -21.37 -18.74 15.37
C LEU A 684 -21.90 -19.96 16.17
N LEU A 685 -22.91 -20.65 15.63
CA LEU A 685 -23.48 -21.84 16.22
C LEU A 685 -22.79 -23.13 15.79
N GLY A 686 -22.17 -23.13 14.64
CA GLY A 686 -21.46 -24.27 14.12
C GLY A 686 -20.96 -24.11 12.66
N PHE A 687 -20.40 -25.18 12.14
CA PHE A 687 -19.91 -25.24 10.78
C PHE A 687 -20.10 -26.61 10.16
N CYS A 688 -20.00 -26.70 8.82
CA CYS A 688 -19.94 -27.93 8.06
C CYS A 688 -18.72 -27.88 7.14
N ASP A 689 -17.89 -28.93 7.13
CA ASP A 689 -16.76 -29.13 6.21
C ASP A 689 -16.78 -30.60 5.74
N GLU A 690 -17.76 -30.92 4.89
CA GLU A 690 -18.01 -32.26 4.38
C GLU A 690 -18.19 -32.26 2.87
N GLU A 691 -17.76 -33.31 2.19
CA GLU A 691 -17.98 -33.56 0.76
C GLU A 691 -17.48 -32.45 -0.20
N GLY A 692 -16.58 -31.57 0.29
CA GLY A 692 -16.11 -30.42 -0.47
C GLY A 692 -16.97 -29.17 -0.27
N GLU A 693 -18.01 -29.23 0.53
CA GLU A 693 -18.89 -28.13 0.91
C GLU A 693 -18.43 -27.50 2.23
N GLN A 694 -18.36 -26.18 2.26
CA GLN A 694 -18.02 -25.40 3.44
C GLN A 694 -19.17 -24.44 3.80
N MET A 695 -19.67 -24.55 5.03
CA MET A 695 -20.79 -23.73 5.48
C MET A 695 -20.58 -23.28 6.93
N LEU A 696 -20.99 -22.05 7.20
CA LEU A 696 -21.04 -21.47 8.55
C LEU A 696 -22.50 -21.31 9.00
N VAL A 697 -22.76 -21.65 10.23
CA VAL A 697 -24.14 -21.62 10.81
C VAL A 697 -24.16 -20.57 11.92
N TYR A 698 -24.95 -19.53 11.74
CA TYR A 698 -25.09 -18.41 12.67
C TYR A 698 -26.47 -18.33 13.28
N GLU A 699 -26.61 -17.59 14.38
CA GLU A 699 -27.88 -17.11 14.85
C GLU A 699 -28.62 -16.33 13.76
N TYR A 700 -29.93 -16.47 13.65
CA TYR A 700 -30.71 -15.79 12.63
C TYR A 700 -31.05 -14.36 13.05
N MET A 701 -30.82 -13.39 12.18
CA MET A 701 -31.14 -11.98 12.41
C MET A 701 -32.43 -11.59 11.69
N GLU A 702 -33.51 -11.38 12.46
CA GLU A 702 -34.84 -11.19 11.93
C GLU A 702 -35.01 -9.92 11.11
N ASN A 703 -34.36 -8.82 11.52
CA ASN A 703 -34.45 -7.53 10.85
C ASN A 703 -33.34 -7.33 9.79
N GLY A 704 -32.58 -8.39 9.41
CA GLY A 704 -31.62 -8.36 8.31
C GLY A 704 -30.47 -7.40 8.55
N THR A 705 -30.00 -6.70 7.48
CA THR A 705 -28.85 -5.80 7.54
C THR A 705 -29.26 -4.36 7.85
N LEU A 706 -28.34 -3.60 8.45
CA LEU A 706 -28.53 -2.15 8.63
C LEU A 706 -28.73 -1.44 7.29
N ARG A 707 -28.03 -1.86 6.24
CA ARG A 707 -28.19 -1.32 4.89
C ARG A 707 -29.62 -1.44 4.39
N ASP A 708 -30.28 -2.57 4.60
CA ASP A 708 -31.66 -2.79 4.18
C ASP A 708 -32.62 -1.84 4.93
N ASN A 709 -32.32 -1.58 6.21
CA ASN A 709 -33.12 -0.76 7.09
C ASN A 709 -32.93 0.77 6.91
N ILE A 710 -31.82 1.22 6.37
CA ILE A 710 -31.58 2.62 5.97
C ILE A 710 -32.19 2.91 4.59
N SER A 711 -32.31 1.89 3.73
CA SER A 711 -32.76 2.03 2.35
C SER A 711 -34.13 2.70 2.22
N VAL A 712 -34.31 3.49 1.16
CA VAL A 712 -35.53 4.26 0.85
C VAL A 712 -36.79 3.39 0.66
N LYS A 713 -36.61 2.06 0.56
CA LYS A 713 -37.68 1.11 0.20
C LYS A 713 -38.55 0.66 1.38
N LEU A 714 -38.17 0.99 2.61
CA LEU A 714 -38.93 0.58 3.81
C LEU A 714 -40.13 1.48 4.07
N LYS A 715 -41.26 0.86 4.47
CA LYS A 715 -42.50 1.57 4.82
C LYS A 715 -42.38 2.39 6.10
N GLU A 716 -41.58 1.93 7.04
CA GLU A 716 -41.36 2.58 8.33
C GLU A 716 -39.83 2.83 8.48
N PRO A 717 -39.40 4.10 8.35
CA PRO A 717 -37.99 4.43 8.50
C PRO A 717 -37.56 4.40 9.97
N LEU A 718 -36.32 3.99 10.24
CA LEU A 718 -35.72 4.09 11.57
C LEU A 718 -35.69 5.56 12.02
N ASP A 719 -36.21 5.85 13.19
CA ASP A 719 -36.07 7.18 13.81
C ASP A 719 -34.64 7.41 14.33
N PHE A 720 -34.34 8.62 14.78
CA PHE A 720 -32.99 8.97 15.23
C PHE A 720 -32.57 8.19 16.48
N ALA A 721 -33.50 7.94 17.43
CA ALA A 721 -33.16 7.20 18.64
C ALA A 721 -32.78 5.75 18.33
N MET A 722 -33.48 5.12 17.38
CA MET A 722 -33.12 3.79 16.89
C MET A 722 -31.76 3.79 16.18
N ARG A 723 -31.51 4.79 15.33
CA ARG A 723 -30.22 4.94 14.62
C ARG A 723 -29.07 5.15 15.59
N LEU A 724 -29.25 5.98 16.60
CA LEU A 724 -28.27 6.21 17.66
C LEU A 724 -27.99 4.96 18.49
N ARG A 725 -29.05 4.19 18.83
CA ARG A 725 -28.93 2.91 19.53
C ARG A 725 -28.16 1.88 18.71
N ILE A 726 -28.40 1.82 17.40
CA ILE A 726 -27.68 0.94 16.46
C ILE A 726 -26.21 1.39 16.35
N ALA A 727 -25.94 2.68 16.26
CA ALA A 727 -24.59 3.25 16.24
C ALA A 727 -23.82 2.88 17.51
N LEU A 728 -24.43 3.08 18.68
CA LEU A 728 -23.85 2.75 19.98
C LEU A 728 -23.60 1.25 20.14
N GLY A 729 -24.55 0.39 19.72
CA GLY A 729 -24.36 -1.06 19.74
C GLY A 729 -23.20 -1.51 18.83
N SER A 730 -23.13 -0.99 17.62
CA SER A 730 -22.04 -1.27 16.68
C SER A 730 -20.69 -0.83 17.25
N ALA A 731 -20.63 0.37 17.82
CA ALA A 731 -19.41 0.90 18.43
C ALA A 731 -18.96 0.04 19.64
N LYS A 732 -19.88 -0.45 20.49
CA LYS A 732 -19.57 -1.35 21.61
C LYS A 732 -19.04 -2.70 21.13
N GLY A 733 -19.57 -3.25 20.04
CA GLY A 733 -19.05 -4.47 19.42
C GLY A 733 -17.60 -4.32 18.93
N ILE A 734 -17.29 -3.20 18.27
CA ILE A 734 -15.94 -2.92 17.79
C ILE A 734 -14.98 -2.60 18.94
N LEU A 735 -15.43 -1.84 19.95
CA LEU A 735 -14.66 -1.59 21.15
C LEU A 735 -14.21 -2.89 21.83
N TYR A 736 -15.12 -3.86 21.99
CA TYR A 736 -14.81 -5.18 22.51
C TYR A 736 -13.71 -5.88 21.70
N LEU A 737 -13.76 -5.82 20.36
CA LEU A 737 -12.72 -6.40 19.49
C LEU A 737 -11.36 -5.77 19.69
N HIS A 738 -11.30 -4.43 19.90
CA HIS A 738 -10.06 -3.70 20.05
C HIS A 738 -9.42 -3.79 21.44
N THR A 739 -10.23 -3.99 22.50
CA THR A 739 -9.76 -3.84 23.89
C THR A 739 -9.91 -5.09 24.75
N GLU A 740 -10.94 -5.89 24.56
CA GLU A 740 -11.26 -7.04 25.42
C GLU A 740 -10.95 -8.39 24.75
N ALA A 741 -10.95 -8.45 23.42
CA ALA A 741 -10.51 -9.65 22.70
C ALA A 741 -9.01 -9.85 22.91
N ASN A 742 -8.58 -11.10 23.15
CA ASN A 742 -7.17 -11.44 23.38
C ASN A 742 -6.70 -12.53 22.40
N PRO A 743 -5.77 -12.23 21.46
CA PRO A 743 -5.27 -10.89 21.14
C PRO A 743 -6.33 -9.98 20.51
N PRO A 744 -6.17 -8.64 20.55
CA PRO A 744 -7.07 -7.69 19.93
C PRO A 744 -7.26 -7.97 18.44
N ILE A 745 -8.44 -7.57 17.90
CA ILE A 745 -8.83 -7.92 16.53
C ILE A 745 -9.23 -6.66 15.78
N PHE A 746 -8.67 -6.45 14.60
CA PHE A 746 -9.13 -5.46 13.62
C PHE A 746 -10.11 -6.13 12.66
N HIS A 747 -11.32 -5.60 12.55
CA HIS A 747 -12.41 -6.21 11.76
C HIS A 747 -12.16 -6.05 10.26
N ARG A 748 -11.72 -4.86 9.80
CA ARG A 748 -11.27 -4.57 8.44
C ARG A 748 -12.34 -4.48 7.35
N ASP A 749 -13.58 -4.85 7.62
CA ASP A 749 -14.71 -4.72 6.67
C ASP A 749 -16.00 -4.24 7.37
N ILE A 750 -15.86 -3.20 8.20
CA ILE A 750 -17.01 -2.53 8.82
C ILE A 750 -17.79 -1.79 7.74
N LYS A 751 -19.07 -2.11 7.62
CA LYS A 751 -20.01 -1.49 6.67
C LYS A 751 -21.46 -1.78 7.05
N ALA A 752 -22.40 -1.01 6.54
CA ALA A 752 -23.82 -1.17 6.89
C ALA A 752 -24.41 -2.55 6.55
N SER A 753 -23.87 -3.28 5.57
CA SER A 753 -24.32 -4.65 5.26
C SER A 753 -23.74 -5.72 6.19
N ASN A 754 -22.70 -5.41 6.97
CA ASN A 754 -22.09 -6.30 7.96
C ASN A 754 -22.50 -5.96 9.40
N ILE A 755 -23.44 -5.02 9.57
CA ILE A 755 -24.15 -4.77 10.82
C ILE A 755 -25.54 -5.37 10.67
N LEU A 756 -25.81 -6.41 11.43
CA LEU A 756 -27.07 -7.14 11.41
C LEU A 756 -27.95 -6.69 12.60
N LEU A 757 -29.26 -6.80 12.44
CA LEU A 757 -30.23 -6.37 13.42
C LEU A 757 -31.08 -7.55 13.87
N ASP A 758 -31.11 -7.81 15.17
CA ASP A 758 -32.00 -8.86 15.78
C ASP A 758 -33.45 -8.39 15.83
N SER A 759 -34.33 -9.23 16.39
CA SER A 759 -35.78 -8.95 16.54
C SER A 759 -36.09 -7.68 17.32
N ARG A 760 -35.14 -7.21 18.16
CA ARG A 760 -35.27 -6.00 18.99
C ARG A 760 -34.45 -4.82 18.39
N PHE A 761 -34.02 -4.91 17.14
CA PHE A 761 -33.11 -3.94 16.51
C PHE A 761 -31.80 -3.73 17.28
N THR A 762 -31.32 -4.76 18.00
CA THR A 762 -29.98 -4.71 18.58
C THR A 762 -28.97 -4.94 17.47
N ALA A 763 -27.98 -4.03 17.35
CA ALA A 763 -26.94 -4.16 16.36
C ALA A 763 -25.91 -5.23 16.73
N LYS A 764 -25.59 -6.10 15.77
CA LYS A 764 -24.55 -7.13 15.87
C LYS A 764 -23.61 -7.06 14.67
N VAL A 765 -22.32 -6.87 14.94
CA VAL A 765 -21.29 -6.86 13.91
C VAL A 765 -21.02 -8.29 13.43
N ALA A 766 -20.90 -8.48 12.11
CA ALA A 766 -20.82 -9.78 11.44
C ALA A 766 -19.78 -9.78 10.32
N ASP A 767 -19.44 -10.95 9.80
CA ASP A 767 -18.52 -11.22 8.67
C ASP A 767 -17.04 -10.97 9.01
N PHE A 768 -16.45 -11.87 9.77
CA PHE A 768 -15.06 -11.81 10.25
C PHE A 768 -14.05 -12.42 9.28
N GLY A 769 -14.45 -12.81 8.08
CA GLY A 769 -13.60 -13.47 7.10
C GLY A 769 -12.35 -12.66 6.67
N LEU A 770 -12.40 -11.33 6.77
CA LEU A 770 -11.29 -10.43 6.47
C LEU A 770 -10.49 -9.96 7.69
N SER A 771 -10.93 -10.30 8.90
CA SER A 771 -10.37 -9.80 10.16
C SER A 771 -8.91 -10.21 10.37
N ARG A 772 -8.19 -9.46 11.22
CA ARG A 772 -6.78 -9.70 11.57
C ARG A 772 -6.58 -9.51 13.06
N LEU A 773 -5.71 -10.37 13.61
CA LEU A 773 -5.20 -10.17 14.97
C LEU A 773 -4.27 -8.95 14.98
N ALA A 774 -4.41 -8.12 16.00
CA ALA A 774 -3.44 -7.06 16.27
C ALA A 774 -2.06 -7.68 16.62
N PRO A 775 -0.97 -6.95 16.37
CA PRO A 775 0.35 -7.42 16.76
C PRO A 775 0.43 -7.60 18.28
N VAL A 776 1.04 -8.69 18.70
CA VAL A 776 1.33 -8.94 20.14
C VAL A 776 2.63 -8.21 20.50
N PRO A 777 2.76 -7.62 21.70
CA PRO A 777 4.02 -7.03 22.17
C PRO A 777 5.17 -8.03 22.03
N ASP A 778 6.35 -7.54 21.61
CA ASP A 778 7.57 -8.32 21.61
C ASP A 778 8.09 -8.56 23.02
N MET A 779 9.21 -9.27 23.17
CA MET A 779 9.80 -9.56 24.48
C MET A 779 10.30 -8.29 25.23
N GLU A 780 10.34 -7.14 24.55
CA GLU A 780 10.74 -5.84 25.12
C GLU A 780 9.51 -4.97 25.49
N GLY A 781 8.28 -5.48 25.29
CA GLY A 781 7.04 -4.80 25.63
C GLY A 781 6.59 -3.73 24.62
N ILE A 782 7.24 -3.64 23.47
CA ILE A 782 6.89 -2.70 22.40
C ILE A 782 5.88 -3.38 21.46
N SER A 783 4.66 -2.87 21.44
CA SER A 783 3.63 -3.30 20.48
C SER A 783 3.77 -2.52 19.17
N PRO A 784 3.92 -3.18 18.02
CA PRO A 784 3.75 -2.50 16.74
C PRO A 784 2.34 -1.91 16.65
N GLN A 785 2.22 -0.62 16.34
CA GLN A 785 0.92 0.08 16.28
C GLN A 785 0.06 -0.32 15.09
N HIS A 786 0.56 -1.15 14.16
CA HIS A 786 -0.15 -1.51 12.92
C HIS A 786 0.20 -2.92 12.42
N VAL A 787 -0.71 -3.50 11.62
CA VAL A 787 -0.49 -4.72 10.83
C VAL A 787 -0.24 -4.36 9.37
N SER A 788 0.96 -4.60 8.87
CA SER A 788 1.24 -4.45 7.44
C SER A 788 0.57 -5.59 6.64
N THR A 789 -0.40 -5.27 5.79
CA THR A 789 -1.20 -6.29 5.08
C THR A 789 -1.69 -5.79 3.72
N VAL A 790 -1.97 -6.74 2.81
CA VAL A 790 -2.60 -6.40 1.53
C VAL A 790 -3.92 -5.68 1.78
N VAL A 791 -4.15 -4.56 1.12
CA VAL A 791 -5.39 -3.79 1.26
C VAL A 791 -6.58 -4.67 0.86
N LYS A 792 -7.51 -4.81 1.79
CA LYS A 792 -8.81 -5.44 1.61
C LYS A 792 -9.85 -4.60 2.33
N GLY A 793 -11.08 -4.65 1.87
CA GLY A 793 -12.21 -3.92 2.42
C GLY A 793 -13.17 -3.50 1.31
N THR A 794 -14.23 -2.82 1.67
CA THR A 794 -15.28 -2.41 0.73
C THR A 794 -15.07 -0.96 0.28
N PRO A 795 -15.05 -0.65 -1.04
CA PRO A 795 -14.97 0.71 -1.55
C PRO A 795 -16.01 1.63 -0.91
N GLY A 796 -15.57 2.84 -0.52
CA GLY A 796 -16.39 3.83 0.16
C GLY A 796 -16.33 3.78 1.68
N TYR A 797 -15.95 2.64 2.28
CA TYR A 797 -15.69 2.47 3.71
C TYR A 797 -14.21 2.33 4.04
N LEU A 798 -13.40 2.11 3.01
CA LEU A 798 -11.97 1.84 3.15
C LEU A 798 -11.23 3.09 3.61
N ASP A 799 -10.49 2.97 4.70
CA ASP A 799 -9.63 4.02 5.25
C ASP A 799 -8.59 4.47 4.22
N PRO A 800 -8.53 5.76 3.87
CA PRO A 800 -7.58 6.29 2.91
C PRO A 800 -6.12 6.05 3.30
N GLU A 801 -5.78 6.20 4.59
CA GLU A 801 -4.41 5.99 5.05
C GLU A 801 -4.03 4.51 4.99
N TYR A 802 -4.91 3.60 5.42
CA TYR A 802 -4.71 2.16 5.24
C TYR A 802 -4.58 1.78 3.75
N PHE A 803 -5.41 2.38 2.88
CA PHE A 803 -5.31 2.17 1.44
C PHE A 803 -3.95 2.59 0.87
N LEU A 804 -3.43 3.72 1.33
CA LEU A 804 -2.17 4.29 0.84
C LEU A 804 -0.92 3.63 1.46
N THR A 805 -0.97 3.35 2.77
CA THR A 805 0.20 2.88 3.52
C THR A 805 0.30 1.37 3.62
N HIS A 806 -0.80 0.64 3.37
CA HIS A 806 -0.94 -0.80 3.65
C HIS A 806 -0.78 -1.14 5.15
N GLN A 807 -0.87 -0.14 6.03
CA GLN A 807 -0.77 -0.30 7.48
C GLN A 807 -2.17 -0.27 8.08
N LEU A 808 -2.63 -1.44 8.53
CA LEU A 808 -3.92 -1.60 9.18
C LEU A 808 -3.78 -1.31 10.69
N THR A 809 -4.61 -0.42 11.20
CA THR A 809 -4.69 -0.05 12.63
C THR A 809 -6.12 -0.21 13.15
N ASP A 810 -6.32 -0.08 14.46
CA ASP A 810 -7.63 0.05 15.09
C ASP A 810 -8.41 1.25 14.53
N LYS A 811 -7.70 2.33 14.18
CA LYS A 811 -8.27 3.56 13.61
C LYS A 811 -8.84 3.37 12.20
N SER A 812 -8.45 2.31 11.48
CA SER A 812 -9.05 1.96 10.20
C SER A 812 -10.50 1.46 10.35
N ASP A 813 -10.79 0.72 11.42
CA ASP A 813 -12.17 0.34 11.76
C ASP A 813 -12.98 1.57 12.23
N VAL A 814 -12.34 2.51 12.93
CA VAL A 814 -12.97 3.78 13.34
C VAL A 814 -13.40 4.60 12.12
N TYR A 815 -12.54 4.71 11.09
CA TYR A 815 -12.90 5.38 9.84
C TYR A 815 -14.12 4.74 9.17
N SER A 816 -14.08 3.42 9.01
CA SER A 816 -15.18 2.65 8.40
C SER A 816 -16.49 2.81 9.18
N LEU A 817 -16.43 2.83 10.52
CA LEU A 817 -17.58 3.09 11.36
C LEU A 817 -18.09 4.54 11.23
N GLY A 818 -17.19 5.52 11.10
CA GLY A 818 -17.53 6.91 10.80
C GLY A 818 -18.36 7.03 9.53
N VAL A 819 -17.99 6.30 8.46
CA VAL A 819 -18.79 6.25 7.22
C VAL A 819 -20.18 5.67 7.49
N VAL A 820 -20.31 4.61 8.29
CA VAL A 820 -21.62 4.05 8.70
C VAL A 820 -22.44 5.10 9.48
N PHE A 821 -21.82 5.91 10.32
CA PHE A 821 -22.52 7.00 11.03
C PHE A 821 -23.03 8.07 10.05
N LEU A 822 -22.28 8.38 9.00
CA LEU A 822 -22.76 9.28 7.94
C LEU A 822 -23.93 8.68 7.16
N GLU A 823 -23.94 7.36 6.89
CA GLU A 823 -25.11 6.67 6.32
C GLU A 823 -26.34 6.75 7.25
N LEU A 824 -26.14 6.54 8.56
CA LEU A 824 -27.19 6.68 9.57
C LEU A 824 -27.74 8.11 9.66
N PHE A 825 -26.87 9.11 9.47
CA PHE A 825 -27.24 10.53 9.53
C PHE A 825 -28.01 11.00 8.29
N THR A 826 -27.54 10.59 7.11
CA THR A 826 -28.04 11.14 5.83
C THR A 826 -29.02 10.22 5.10
N GLY A 827 -29.00 8.91 5.40
CA GLY A 827 -29.68 7.88 4.58
C GLY A 827 -29.03 7.65 3.20
N MET A 828 -27.88 8.30 2.92
CA MET A 828 -27.15 8.17 1.65
C MET A 828 -26.26 6.93 1.66
N GLN A 829 -25.92 6.41 0.47
CA GLN A 829 -24.90 5.37 0.35
C GLN A 829 -23.50 5.99 0.36
N PRO A 830 -22.45 5.26 0.75
CA PRO A 830 -21.09 5.77 0.83
C PRO A 830 -20.54 6.33 -0.48
N ILE A 831 -20.95 5.75 -1.60
CA ILE A 831 -20.67 6.26 -2.94
C ILE A 831 -22.00 6.32 -3.70
N THR A 832 -22.39 7.50 -4.11
CA THR A 832 -23.62 7.75 -4.89
C THR A 832 -23.29 8.65 -6.07
N HIS A 833 -23.54 8.19 -7.31
CA HIS A 833 -23.24 8.91 -8.55
C HIS A 833 -21.79 9.42 -8.63
N GLY A 834 -20.82 8.59 -8.21
CA GLY A 834 -19.40 8.95 -8.22
C GLY A 834 -18.94 9.91 -7.11
N LYS A 835 -19.84 10.34 -6.21
CA LYS A 835 -19.56 11.20 -5.08
C LYS A 835 -19.39 10.38 -3.80
N ASN A 836 -18.38 10.72 -3.00
CA ASN A 836 -18.10 10.09 -1.72
C ASN A 836 -18.85 10.83 -0.60
N ILE A 837 -19.56 10.08 0.27
CA ILE A 837 -20.36 10.65 1.35
C ILE A 837 -19.53 11.51 2.31
N VAL A 838 -18.31 11.08 2.66
CA VAL A 838 -17.43 11.83 3.59
C VAL A 838 -17.12 13.20 3.03
N ARG A 839 -16.79 13.28 1.74
CA ARG A 839 -16.49 14.54 1.06
C ARG A 839 -17.72 15.46 0.99
N GLU A 840 -18.88 14.92 0.63
CA GLU A 840 -20.11 15.72 0.51
C GLU A 840 -20.53 16.30 1.87
N ILE A 841 -20.40 15.53 2.96
CA ILE A 841 -20.79 15.97 4.30
C ILE A 841 -19.73 16.94 4.87
N ASN A 842 -18.44 16.77 4.59
CA ASN A 842 -17.43 17.76 4.95
C ASN A 842 -17.73 19.14 4.32
N ILE A 843 -18.06 19.18 3.02
CA ILE A 843 -18.44 20.43 2.34
C ILE A 843 -19.67 21.07 2.99
N ALA A 844 -20.68 20.27 3.36
CA ALA A 844 -21.88 20.76 4.04
C ALA A 844 -21.57 21.28 5.45
N TYR A 845 -20.63 20.66 6.16
CA TYR A 845 -20.15 21.08 7.48
C TYR A 845 -19.41 22.43 7.40
N GLU A 846 -18.46 22.56 6.49
CA GLU A 846 -17.67 23.77 6.27
C GLU A 846 -18.54 24.96 5.82
N SER A 847 -19.61 24.70 5.05
CA SER A 847 -20.57 25.72 4.64
C SER A 847 -21.65 26.06 5.69
N GLY A 848 -21.59 25.44 6.88
CA GLY A 848 -22.60 25.59 7.93
C GLY A 848 -23.99 25.04 7.57
N SER A 849 -24.08 24.20 6.54
CA SER A 849 -25.36 23.67 6.02
C SER A 849 -25.57 22.19 6.36
N ILE A 850 -24.85 21.64 7.34
CA ILE A 850 -24.86 20.21 7.69
C ILE A 850 -26.25 19.66 8.01
N LEU A 851 -27.08 20.43 8.70
CA LEU A 851 -28.46 20.04 9.03
C LEU A 851 -29.35 19.85 7.79
N SER A 852 -29.00 20.48 6.66
CA SER A 852 -29.72 20.27 5.39
C SER A 852 -29.49 18.87 4.79
N THR A 853 -28.45 18.15 5.22
CA THR A 853 -28.10 16.82 4.74
C THR A 853 -28.73 15.69 5.55
N VAL A 854 -29.41 16.02 6.63
CA VAL A 854 -30.11 15.06 7.49
C VAL A 854 -31.18 14.30 6.71
N ASP A 855 -31.30 13.02 6.95
CA ASP A 855 -32.37 12.19 6.38
C ASP A 855 -33.74 12.73 6.81
N LYS A 856 -34.50 13.27 5.87
CA LYS A 856 -35.81 13.88 6.11
C LYS A 856 -36.87 12.90 6.65
N ARG A 857 -36.57 11.62 6.65
CA ARG A 857 -37.45 10.57 7.21
C ARG A 857 -37.32 10.42 8.72
N MET A 858 -36.28 11.01 9.32
CA MET A 858 -36.17 11.04 10.78
C MET A 858 -37.20 12.02 11.39
N SER A 859 -37.81 11.65 12.48
CA SER A 859 -38.68 12.50 13.24
C SER A 859 -37.94 13.69 13.87
N SER A 860 -38.65 14.74 14.32
CA SER A 860 -38.01 15.94 14.89
C SER A 860 -37.09 15.61 16.07
N VAL A 861 -35.83 15.94 15.93
CA VAL A 861 -34.77 15.70 16.91
C VAL A 861 -34.13 17.04 17.24
N PRO A 862 -33.65 17.27 18.48
CA PRO A 862 -32.89 18.49 18.80
C PRO A 862 -31.68 18.65 17.89
N ASP A 863 -31.50 19.84 17.32
CA ASP A 863 -30.39 20.15 16.41
C ASP A 863 -29.04 19.88 17.06
N GLU A 864 -28.90 20.12 18.36
CA GLU A 864 -27.69 19.83 19.13
C GLU A 864 -27.28 18.35 19.07
N CYS A 865 -28.24 17.42 19.15
CA CYS A 865 -27.97 15.98 19.04
C CYS A 865 -27.50 15.60 17.65
N LEU A 866 -28.10 16.21 16.61
CA LEU A 866 -27.75 16.00 15.21
C LEU A 866 -26.35 16.54 14.91
N GLU A 867 -26.03 17.75 15.36
CA GLU A 867 -24.70 18.36 15.16
C GLU A 867 -23.60 17.60 15.86
N LYS A 868 -23.81 17.19 17.11
CA LYS A 868 -22.83 16.35 17.85
C LYS A 868 -22.60 15.03 17.16
N PHE A 869 -23.66 14.36 16.68
CA PHE A 869 -23.55 13.08 15.99
C PHE A 869 -22.80 13.21 14.66
N ALA A 870 -23.12 14.24 13.87
CA ALA A 870 -22.44 14.53 12.62
C ALA A 870 -20.96 14.90 12.83
N THR A 871 -20.67 15.73 13.84
CA THR A 871 -19.30 16.09 14.21
C THR A 871 -18.48 14.87 14.62
N LEU A 872 -19.07 13.96 15.42
CA LEU A 872 -18.42 12.70 15.80
C LEU A 872 -18.12 11.83 14.55
N ALA A 873 -19.09 11.69 13.64
CA ALA A 873 -18.93 10.94 12.42
C ALA A 873 -17.77 11.49 11.55
N LEU A 874 -17.70 12.81 11.38
CA LEU A 874 -16.63 13.48 10.65
C LEU A 874 -15.27 13.36 11.34
N ARG A 875 -15.23 13.43 12.69
CA ARG A 875 -13.98 13.16 13.45
C ARG A 875 -13.48 11.74 13.22
N CYS A 876 -14.36 10.75 13.15
CA CYS A 876 -13.98 9.37 12.82
C CYS A 876 -13.43 9.25 11.39
N CYS A 877 -13.90 10.07 10.45
CA CYS A 877 -13.52 10.05 9.04
C CYS A 877 -12.34 10.97 8.70
N ARG A 878 -11.59 11.51 9.69
CA ARG A 878 -10.41 12.32 9.42
C ARG A 878 -9.37 11.56 8.61
N GLU A 879 -8.68 12.27 7.70
CA GLU A 879 -7.65 11.67 6.85
C GLU A 879 -6.48 11.16 7.69
N GLU A 880 -6.03 11.96 8.65
CA GLU A 880 -4.93 11.60 9.56
C GLU A 880 -5.40 10.61 10.63
N THR A 881 -4.78 9.45 10.71
CA THR A 881 -5.12 8.37 11.64
C THR A 881 -5.08 8.82 13.10
N ASP A 882 -4.06 9.59 13.49
CA ASP A 882 -3.88 10.07 14.87
C ASP A 882 -4.92 11.11 15.30
N ALA A 883 -5.55 11.81 14.35
CA ALA A 883 -6.62 12.78 14.62
C ALA A 883 -7.99 12.12 14.83
N ARG A 884 -8.13 10.81 14.57
CA ARG A 884 -9.37 10.06 14.79
C ARG A 884 -9.48 9.67 16.27
N PRO A 885 -10.70 9.67 16.84
CA PRO A 885 -10.92 9.22 18.21
C PRO A 885 -10.62 7.71 18.35
N SER A 886 -10.34 7.25 19.55
CA SER A 886 -10.36 5.83 19.90
C SER A 886 -11.79 5.30 19.96
N MET A 887 -11.99 3.99 19.85
CA MET A 887 -13.32 3.40 19.99
C MET A 887 -13.96 3.67 21.36
N ALA A 888 -13.16 3.79 22.44
CA ALA A 888 -13.65 4.16 23.76
C ALA A 888 -14.21 5.59 23.79
N GLU A 889 -13.54 6.54 23.13
CA GLU A 889 -14.03 7.91 22.97
C GLU A 889 -15.31 7.97 22.12
N VAL A 890 -15.35 7.19 21.02
CA VAL A 890 -16.55 7.10 20.17
C VAL A 890 -17.76 6.62 20.98
N VAL A 891 -17.61 5.54 21.77
CA VAL A 891 -18.69 5.02 22.62
C VAL A 891 -19.16 6.06 23.64
N ARG A 892 -18.22 6.73 24.31
CA ARG A 892 -18.52 7.77 25.29
C ARG A 892 -19.29 8.96 24.67
N GLU A 893 -18.86 9.43 23.52
CA GLU A 893 -19.56 10.54 22.83
C GLU A 893 -20.97 10.13 22.40
N LEU A 894 -21.17 8.90 21.92
CA LEU A 894 -22.51 8.39 21.60
C LEU A 894 -23.39 8.26 22.83
N GLU A 895 -22.86 7.88 23.98
CA GLU A 895 -23.58 7.83 25.25
C GLU A 895 -23.99 9.22 25.72
N ILE A 896 -23.11 10.23 25.58
CA ILE A 896 -23.46 11.64 25.86
C ILE A 896 -24.60 12.12 24.95
N ILE A 897 -24.55 11.78 23.65
CA ILE A 897 -25.63 12.15 22.72
C ILE A 897 -26.95 11.44 23.11
N TRP A 898 -26.86 10.19 23.58
CA TRP A 898 -28.02 9.44 24.04
C TRP A 898 -28.68 10.09 25.29
N GLU A 899 -27.88 10.57 26.24
CA GLU A 899 -28.35 11.26 27.45
C GLU A 899 -28.99 12.62 27.15
N LEU A 900 -28.63 13.29 26.07
CA LEU A 900 -29.21 14.54 25.58
C LEU A 900 -30.59 14.35 24.92
N MET A 901 -30.97 13.12 24.61
CA MET A 901 -32.26 12.83 23.96
C MET A 901 -33.43 13.06 24.92
N PRO A 902 -34.53 13.70 24.45
CA PRO A 902 -35.77 13.87 25.26
C PRO A 902 -36.36 12.52 25.71
N GLU A 903 -36.83 12.45 26.94
CA GLU A 903 -37.44 11.21 27.52
C GLU A 903 -38.63 10.68 26.68
N SER A 904 -39.35 11.54 25.95
CA SER A 904 -40.46 11.15 25.07
C SER A 904 -40.02 10.32 23.85
N HIS A 905 -38.76 10.43 23.44
CA HIS A 905 -38.18 9.63 22.35
C HIS A 905 -37.53 8.35 22.87
N VAL A 906 -37.05 8.34 24.10
CA VAL A 906 -36.46 7.17 24.76
C VAL A 906 -37.54 6.16 25.19
N ALA A 907 -38.71 6.63 25.64
CA ALA A 907 -39.83 5.78 26.09
C ALA A 907 -40.43 4.93 24.95
N LYS A 908 -40.48 5.45 23.70
CA LYS A 908 -40.94 4.71 22.52
C LYS A 908 -40.08 3.51 22.17
N THR A 909 -38.78 3.58 22.49
CA THR A 909 -37.81 2.50 22.27
C THR A 909 -37.82 1.48 23.42
N ALA A 910 -38.28 1.82 24.60
CA ALA A 910 -38.43 0.91 25.76
C ALA A 910 -39.65 -0.03 25.63
N ASP A 911 -40.77 0.47 25.07
CA ASP A 911 -42.00 -0.33 24.89
C ASP A 911 -41.85 -1.49 23.88
N LEU A 912 -40.91 -1.41 22.95
CA LEU A 912 -40.57 -2.53 22.06
C LEU A 912 -39.85 -3.69 22.77
N SER A 913 -39.43 -3.49 24.03
CA SER A 913 -38.73 -4.51 24.83
C SER A 913 -39.65 -5.31 25.76
N GLU A 914 -40.92 -4.90 25.98
CA GLU A 914 -41.82 -5.50 27.00
C GLU A 914 -42.99 -6.33 26.47
N THR A 915 -43.27 -6.34 25.19
CA THR A 915 -44.41 -7.14 24.67
C THR A 915 -44.00 -8.52 24.19
N MET A 916 -43.73 -9.43 25.09
CA MET A 916 -43.93 -10.90 25.02
C MET A 916 -43.48 -11.57 26.33
N THR A 917 -44.31 -11.56 27.38
CA THR A 917 -44.30 -12.61 28.39
C THR A 917 -45.70 -12.81 28.91
N HIS A 918 -46.14 -14.06 28.90
CA HIS A 918 -47.43 -14.57 29.41
C HIS A 918 -47.61 -14.32 30.90
N PRO A 919 -48.89 -14.30 31.39
CA PRO A 919 -49.22 -13.81 32.72
C PRO A 919 -49.20 -14.92 33.77
N SER A 920 -48.64 -14.66 34.93
CA SER A 920 -49.18 -15.18 36.19
C SER A 920 -48.55 -14.52 37.41
N SER A 921 -49.49 -14.01 38.23
CA SER A 921 -49.52 -13.84 39.69
C SER A 921 -48.63 -12.79 40.38
N SER A 922 -49.34 -11.76 40.75
CA SER A 922 -49.22 -10.85 41.90
C SER A 922 -48.30 -11.22 43.05
N SER A 923 -47.42 -10.23 43.44
CA SER A 923 -47.38 -9.73 44.83
C SER A 923 -46.54 -8.45 44.92
N ASN A 924 -47.10 -7.48 45.66
CA ASN A 924 -46.51 -6.17 46.00
C ASN A 924 -45.20 -6.26 46.77
N SER A 925 -44.25 -5.38 46.46
CA SER A 925 -43.52 -4.61 47.49
C SER A 925 -42.67 -3.48 46.88
N SER A 926 -43.00 -2.32 47.36
CA SER A 926 -42.35 -1.00 47.47
C SER A 926 -40.87 -0.80 47.10
N ILE A 927 -40.67 0.19 46.28
CA ILE A 927 -39.72 1.28 46.19
C ILE A 927 -38.53 1.29 47.19
N MET A 928 -37.30 1.25 46.67
CA MET A 928 -36.20 2.06 47.20
C MET A 928 -35.31 2.57 46.08
N LYS A 929 -35.29 3.90 45.94
CA LYS A 929 -34.30 4.67 45.18
C LYS A 929 -32.98 4.62 45.93
N HIS A 930 -31.92 4.23 45.27
CA HIS A 930 -30.56 4.55 45.73
C HIS A 930 -29.86 5.42 44.73
N HIS A 931 -29.62 6.68 45.15
CA HIS A 931 -28.62 7.59 44.60
C HIS A 931 -27.23 7.02 44.82
N TYR A 932 -26.41 7.01 43.78
CA TYR A 932 -24.95 6.93 43.91
C TYR A 932 -24.35 8.29 43.63
N THR A 933 -23.84 8.93 44.66
CA THR A 933 -22.94 10.07 44.64
C THR A 933 -21.54 9.61 44.41
N SER A 934 -20.83 10.39 43.56
CA SER A 934 -19.38 10.30 43.33
C SER A 934 -18.63 10.53 44.62
N MET A 935 -17.54 9.78 44.84
CA MET A 935 -16.44 10.17 45.71
C MET A 935 -15.09 9.90 45.02
N ASP A 936 -14.36 10.96 44.89
CA ASP A 936 -12.91 10.95 44.68
C ASP A 936 -12.23 10.30 45.90
N VAL A 937 -11.27 9.41 45.66
CA VAL A 937 -10.19 9.15 46.61
C VAL A 937 -8.90 8.89 45.86
N SER A 938 -7.97 9.81 46.04
CA SER A 938 -6.53 9.63 45.86
C SER A 938 -5.96 8.92 47.07
N GLY A 939 -4.97 8.05 46.88
CA GLY A 939 -4.14 7.61 48.00
C GLY A 939 -3.44 6.27 47.77
N SER A 940 -2.15 6.35 47.62
CA SER A 940 -1.14 5.29 47.73
C SER A 940 -1.35 4.40 48.94
N ASP A 941 -1.08 3.08 48.80
CA ASP A 941 -0.08 2.41 49.59
C ASP A 941 0.08 0.91 49.25
N LEU A 942 1.33 0.49 49.23
CA LEU A 942 1.87 -0.86 49.16
C LEU A 942 1.33 -1.77 50.30
N VAL A 943 1.09 -3.07 49.99
CA VAL A 943 1.64 -4.21 50.75
C VAL A 943 1.45 -5.53 50.00
N SER A 944 2.51 -6.32 49.99
CA SER A 944 2.75 -7.68 49.55
C SER A 944 1.83 -8.76 50.11
N GLY A 945 1.57 -9.81 49.32
CA GLY A 945 0.99 -11.04 49.85
C GLY A 945 0.73 -12.15 48.84
N VAL A 946 1.74 -13.00 48.62
CA VAL A 946 1.68 -14.48 48.43
C VAL A 946 0.67 -15.07 47.42
N ALA A 947 1.20 -15.66 46.39
CA ALA A 947 0.55 -16.62 45.47
C ALA A 947 0.45 -18.02 46.12
N PRO A 948 -0.56 -18.82 45.74
CA PRO A 948 -0.42 -20.27 45.80
C PRO A 948 -0.33 -20.86 44.39
N SER A 949 0.72 -21.64 44.20
CA SER A 949 0.95 -22.55 43.07
C SER A 949 0.00 -23.72 43.06
N VAL A 950 -0.56 -24.07 41.92
CA VAL A 950 -1.09 -25.42 41.69
C VAL A 950 -0.48 -25.94 40.38
N ALA A 951 0.18 -27.08 40.50
CA ALA A 951 0.85 -27.81 39.41
C ALA A 951 -0.18 -28.71 38.64
N PRO A 952 0.16 -29.11 37.41
CA PRO A 952 -0.75 -29.80 36.52
C PRO A 952 -0.83 -31.31 36.75
N ARG A 953 -1.99 -31.84 36.44
CA ARG A 953 -2.15 -33.25 36.10
C ARG A 953 -2.76 -33.36 34.70
#